data_a429cc721c4648f03789c887a3eebaf2
#
_entry.id   a429cc721c4648f03789c887a3eebaf2
#
_cell.length_a   1.000
_cell.length_b   1.000
_cell.length_c   1.000
_cell.angle_alpha   90.00
_cell.angle_beta   90.00
_cell.angle_gamma   90.00
#
_symmetry.space_group_name_H-M   'P 1'
#
loop_
_entity.id
_entity.type
_entity.pdbx_description
1 polymer ?
#
loop_
_entity_poly.entity_id
_entity_poly.type
_entity_poly.pdbx_seq_one_letter_code
_entity_poly.pdbx_strand_id
1 'polypeptide(L)'
;MAGMKGTLEADAARIKNPESAKSEKTEKEKLGAGDTSCKKSSDPVNLSTGNFIYDHEDMQAGGEIPLSFHRYYNSKDTGTGTMGSCFLHNYEMEVQKQPDQKAAVRMHDGQFYYFAETDTGYVAENAAMGLLERTEDGYKLTCHPGMDAVYFDENGKAARQENTNKRGITFIHDERGRLAKAETDTGSFLEYAYDSEGMLMEVTDHAGRKVKLEYDGGMLKTVTTPSGAVYTYSYGDNGRITETVNARNVTAVRNRYDSLFRVTHQEFPDGGTMDFEYDDKNSRVTLTERNVSRITYVHDSRYRNTATLYEDGTREKYLYNDRNQCICRTDRNGHTVRMSYDSRGNLTQTVDAGKRRINFTYDIYNNLTSLSINGRTRLKNHYDSKGNLTGTTDALGNRTKIKNDVFGRAEKITYADGSSTELSYDRRGNITAVTDGNGNSTSYEYDLLNRVIKTTDANNNGTHFSYDASDRISTVTDALGNVRKYTYNAGGKVTGLTDFDGKTVSFDYNDLGKISAYTDKEGYRAEISYDRMWNVSSIKSPDGGIQRFIYDSDNRLKEHTLPMGGKIRYAYDAAGNLLSETDAAGNTARYAYDEADRLVRMEAADGAVTTFGYDHEGNLVSETDALGHVTEYTYDDLGRRTGVMDAAGAVTGIIYNEAGNVAEIRYPNGSRTMYAYERGGRIESVLYPDGSGESYAYDAAGNMTDRTTNAGEHWHYSHDALDRITAITNPAGGEAKFTYDALGRVTKADDENGNTTCYEYTPNGNLAKVTDALGNETFYQYDAMGHLTQSSCTGANGEEPQNLSLIHISEPTRH
;
A
#
# COMPACT_ATOMS: atom_id res chain seq x y z
N MET A 1 5.38 9.32 5.31
CA MET A 1 6.42 8.90 6.28
C MET A 1 6.21 7.51 6.86
N ALA A 2 5.02 6.97 6.92
CA ALA A 2 4.80 5.56 7.30
C ALA A 2 5.41 4.54 6.32
N GLY A 3 5.53 4.88 5.04
CA GLY A 3 6.08 3.98 4.02
C GLY A 3 7.61 3.78 4.04
N MET A 4 8.34 4.66 4.73
CA MET A 4 9.80 4.49 4.84
C MET A 4 10.24 3.63 6.04
N LYS A 5 9.35 3.40 7.01
CA LYS A 5 9.65 2.56 8.18
C LYS A 5 9.72 1.07 7.82
N GLY A 6 8.90 0.60 6.91
CA GLY A 6 8.77 -0.82 6.61
C GLY A 6 9.86 -1.44 5.72
N THR A 7 10.64 -0.64 4.99
CA THR A 7 11.65 -1.14 4.04
C THR A 7 13.09 -1.08 4.55
N LEU A 8 13.32 -0.45 5.69
CA LEU A 8 14.68 -0.22 6.21
C LEU A 8 14.96 -0.93 7.56
N GLU A 9 13.99 -1.63 8.12
CA GLU A 9 14.09 -2.25 9.44
C GLU A 9 14.52 -3.72 9.43
N ALA A 10 14.57 -4.35 8.29
CA ALA A 10 15.11 -5.70 8.20
C ALA A 10 16.59 -5.62 7.84
N ASP A 11 17.41 -6.28 8.64
CA ASP A 11 18.76 -6.75 8.32
C ASP A 11 19.92 -5.89 8.74
N ALA A 12 20.53 -6.30 9.81
CA ALA A 12 21.87 -5.95 10.07
C ALA A 12 22.60 -6.79 10.97
N ALA A 13 23.65 -7.03 10.90
CA ALA A 13 24.39 -7.45 11.70
C ALA A 13 25.68 -7.83 12.06
N ARG A 14 26.44 -8.24 12.33
CA ARG A 14 27.55 -8.46 13.16
C ARG A 14 28.73 -9.16 12.53
N ILE A 15 29.92 -8.73 12.79
CA ILE A 15 31.13 -9.49 12.47
C ILE A 15 31.73 -10.03 13.74
N LYS A 16 31.76 -11.31 13.91
CA LYS A 16 32.83 -12.04 14.60
C LYS A 16 33.17 -13.33 13.84
N ASN A 17 34.42 -13.76 14.03
CA ASN A 17 35.05 -14.93 13.44
C ASN A 17 34.10 -16.14 13.35
N PRO A 18 33.90 -16.76 12.17
CA PRO A 18 32.89 -17.79 11.93
C PRO A 18 33.09 -19.11 12.69
N GLU A 19 34.19 -19.28 13.36
CA GLU A 19 34.55 -20.61 13.96
C GLU A 19 34.09 -20.83 15.39
N SER A 20 33.53 -19.84 16.09
CA SER A 20 33.26 -19.97 17.54
C SER A 20 31.82 -20.12 17.98
N ALA A 21 30.86 -20.25 17.08
CA ALA A 21 29.45 -20.42 17.46
C ALA A 21 28.69 -21.35 16.50
N LYS A 22 29.00 -22.61 16.51
CA LYS A 22 28.10 -23.68 16.04
C LYS A 22 27.07 -23.96 17.12
N SER A 23 26.10 -23.08 17.34
CA SER A 23 24.81 -23.49 17.90
C SER A 23 23.90 -23.84 16.73
N GLU A 24 23.69 -25.12 16.48
CA GLU A 24 22.63 -25.56 15.60
C GLU A 24 21.29 -25.00 16.15
N LYS A 25 20.50 -24.34 15.31
CA LYS A 25 19.12 -23.96 15.67
C LYS A 25 18.38 -25.23 16.11
N THR A 26 17.73 -25.18 17.24
CA THR A 26 16.87 -26.28 17.71
C THR A 26 15.71 -26.47 16.74
N GLU A 27 15.06 -27.64 16.76
CA GLU A 27 13.85 -27.87 15.95
C GLU A 27 12.76 -26.83 16.19
N LYS A 28 12.67 -26.29 17.41
CA LYS A 28 11.71 -25.22 17.75
C LYS A 28 12.06 -23.85 17.17
N GLU A 29 13.35 -23.55 16.99
CA GLU A 29 13.80 -22.30 16.34
C GLU A 29 13.59 -22.33 14.82
N LYS A 30 13.37 -23.51 14.24
CA LYS A 30 13.06 -23.67 12.83
C LYS A 30 11.60 -23.40 12.49
N LEU A 31 10.76 -23.07 13.45
CA LEU A 31 9.32 -22.95 13.27
C LEU A 31 8.84 -21.62 12.65
N GLY A 32 9.65 -20.59 12.60
CA GLY A 32 9.16 -19.24 12.43
C GLY A 32 8.68 -18.77 11.06
N ALA A 33 7.59 -18.01 11.08
CA ALA A 33 7.19 -17.08 10.05
C ALA A 33 7.94 -15.73 10.18
N GLY A 34 8.36 -15.38 11.38
CA GLY A 34 8.91 -14.07 11.73
C GLY A 34 10.38 -13.83 11.42
N ASP A 35 11.15 -14.82 10.96
CA ASP A 35 12.56 -14.60 10.61
C ASP A 35 12.68 -14.09 9.18
N THR A 36 12.84 -12.77 9.04
CA THR A 36 12.98 -12.06 7.75
C THR A 36 14.25 -12.45 6.97
N SER A 37 15.19 -13.12 7.60
CA SER A 37 16.40 -13.65 6.93
C SER A 37 16.12 -14.90 6.09
N CYS A 38 14.98 -15.56 6.29
CA CYS A 38 14.54 -16.71 5.51
C CYS A 38 13.62 -16.25 4.37
N LYS A 39 13.90 -16.69 3.15
CA LYS A 39 13.01 -16.47 1.99
C LYS A 39 11.78 -17.37 2.10
N LYS A 40 10.65 -16.86 1.63
CA LYS A 40 9.37 -17.60 1.51
C LYS A 40 8.99 -17.70 0.03
N SER A 41 8.28 -18.76 -0.33
CA SER A 41 7.60 -18.83 -1.63
C SER A 41 6.38 -17.91 -1.68
N SER A 42 5.79 -17.73 -2.85
CA SER A 42 4.56 -16.94 -3.03
C SER A 42 3.35 -17.51 -2.27
N ASP A 43 3.29 -18.83 -2.09
CA ASP A 43 2.41 -19.53 -1.14
C ASP A 43 3.28 -20.00 0.03
N PRO A 44 3.06 -19.54 1.27
CA PRO A 44 4.13 -19.33 2.23
C PRO A 44 4.77 -20.60 2.75
N VAL A 45 5.68 -21.15 1.97
CA VAL A 45 6.66 -22.14 2.44
C VAL A 45 7.95 -21.42 2.76
N ASN A 46 8.43 -21.58 3.99
CA ASN A 46 9.78 -21.14 4.36
C ASN A 46 10.81 -22.00 3.60
N LEU A 47 11.50 -21.39 2.64
CA LEU A 47 12.37 -22.12 1.70
C LEU A 47 13.54 -22.81 2.37
N SER A 48 14.10 -22.26 3.44
CA SER A 48 15.22 -22.86 4.15
C SER A 48 14.82 -24.04 5.03
N THR A 49 13.59 -24.07 5.54
CA THR A 49 13.12 -25.09 6.49
C THR A 49 12.03 -26.01 5.95
N GLY A 50 11.44 -25.66 4.82
CA GLY A 50 10.30 -26.38 4.23
C GLY A 50 9.00 -26.28 5.01
N ASN A 51 8.93 -25.33 5.96
CA ASN A 51 7.77 -25.12 6.82
C ASN A 51 6.65 -24.45 6.05
N PHE A 52 5.47 -25.08 5.97
CA PHE A 52 4.25 -24.44 5.46
C PHE A 52 3.64 -23.61 6.57
N ILE A 53 3.46 -22.34 6.28
CA ILE A 53 2.92 -21.34 7.18
C ILE A 53 1.69 -20.77 6.52
N TYR A 54 0.58 -20.68 7.24
CA TYR A 54 -0.67 -20.11 6.74
C TYR A 54 -1.24 -19.20 7.82
N ASP A 55 -1.69 -18.03 7.45
CA ASP A 55 -2.33 -17.08 8.35
C ASP A 55 -3.60 -16.51 7.72
N HIS A 56 -4.58 -16.17 8.56
CA HIS A 56 -5.83 -15.60 8.13
C HIS A 56 -6.47 -14.76 9.24
N GLU A 57 -6.84 -13.53 8.90
CA GLU A 57 -7.66 -12.68 9.77
C GLU A 57 -9.15 -12.95 9.49
N ASP A 58 -9.85 -13.43 10.50
CA ASP A 58 -11.26 -13.82 10.38
C ASP A 58 -12.22 -12.73 10.84
N MET A 59 -11.75 -11.84 11.74
CA MET A 59 -12.53 -10.75 12.30
C MET A 59 -11.63 -9.63 12.83
N GLN A 60 -11.99 -8.38 12.56
CA GLN A 60 -11.29 -7.20 13.06
C GLN A 60 -12.29 -6.18 13.62
N ALA A 61 -11.90 -5.46 14.68
CA ALA A 61 -12.54 -4.27 15.17
C ALA A 61 -11.50 -3.15 15.19
N GLY A 62 -11.79 -2.05 14.46
CA GLY A 62 -10.91 -0.88 14.36
C GLY A 62 -10.84 -0.06 15.66
N GLY A 63 -10.24 1.13 15.57
CA GLY A 63 -10.09 2.09 16.66
C GLY A 63 -8.63 2.39 16.98
N GLU A 64 -8.38 3.17 18.03
CA GLU A 64 -7.04 3.51 18.51
C GLU A 64 -6.21 2.26 18.86
N ILE A 65 -6.88 1.26 19.43
CA ILE A 65 -6.29 -0.04 19.77
C ILE A 65 -7.09 -1.09 19.02
N PRO A 66 -6.61 -1.52 17.83
CA PRO A 66 -7.35 -2.49 17.04
C PRO A 66 -7.34 -3.87 17.73
N LEU A 67 -8.49 -4.54 17.67
CA LEU A 67 -8.63 -5.94 18.04
C LEU A 67 -8.86 -6.77 16.81
N SER A 68 -8.22 -7.93 16.70
CA SER A 68 -8.49 -8.88 15.64
C SER A 68 -8.48 -10.30 16.16
N PHE A 69 -9.21 -11.18 15.50
CA PHE A 69 -9.02 -12.62 15.62
C PHE A 69 -8.32 -13.10 14.37
N HIS A 70 -7.05 -13.45 14.55
CA HIS A 70 -6.14 -13.89 13.51
C HIS A 70 -5.61 -15.28 13.86
N ARG A 71 -5.74 -16.25 12.98
CA ARG A 71 -5.26 -17.62 13.16
C ARG A 71 -4.02 -17.86 12.33
N TYR A 72 -3.10 -18.61 12.93
CA TYR A 72 -1.81 -18.98 12.34
C TYR A 72 -1.68 -20.50 12.32
N TYR A 73 -1.28 -21.02 11.18
CA TYR A 73 -0.89 -22.43 11.04
C TYR A 73 0.60 -22.52 10.78
N ASN A 74 1.24 -23.46 11.45
CA ASN A 74 2.68 -23.71 11.31
C ASN A 74 2.91 -25.24 11.25
N SER A 75 3.24 -25.78 10.07
CA SER A 75 3.37 -27.22 9.86
C SER A 75 4.44 -27.90 10.68
N LYS A 76 5.38 -27.15 11.27
CA LYS A 76 6.43 -27.67 12.14
C LYS A 76 6.16 -27.44 13.62
N ASP A 77 5.11 -26.77 13.99
CA ASP A 77 4.72 -26.65 15.40
C ASP A 77 4.24 -28.01 15.92
N THR A 78 4.83 -28.46 17.01
CA THR A 78 4.46 -29.70 17.70
C THR A 78 3.63 -29.46 18.94
N GLY A 79 3.36 -28.17 19.27
CA GLY A 79 2.51 -27.80 20.42
C GLY A 79 1.04 -27.98 20.08
N THR A 80 0.25 -28.30 21.10
CA THR A 80 -1.22 -28.28 21.03
C THR A 80 -1.70 -26.99 21.67
N GLY A 81 -2.27 -26.08 20.84
CA GLY A 81 -2.97 -24.91 21.32
C GLY A 81 -4.46 -25.16 21.50
N THR A 82 -5.22 -24.13 21.80
CA THR A 82 -6.67 -24.18 21.92
C THR A 82 -7.38 -24.41 20.59
N MET A 83 -6.66 -24.29 19.48
CA MET A 83 -7.15 -24.51 18.10
C MET A 83 -6.66 -25.84 17.50
N GLY A 84 -6.14 -26.75 18.32
CA GLY A 84 -5.61 -28.05 17.90
C GLY A 84 -4.15 -28.01 17.49
N SER A 85 -3.68 -29.06 16.81
CA SER A 85 -2.29 -29.19 16.41
C SER A 85 -1.92 -28.16 15.34
N CYS A 86 -0.77 -27.53 15.47
CA CYS A 86 -0.17 -26.58 14.50
C CYS A 86 -0.96 -25.28 14.29
N PHE A 87 -2.11 -25.06 14.95
CA PHE A 87 -2.85 -23.80 14.90
C PHE A 87 -2.74 -23.02 16.21
N LEU A 88 -2.60 -21.70 16.07
CA LEU A 88 -2.64 -20.73 17.17
C LEU A 88 -3.42 -19.50 16.72
N HIS A 89 -3.88 -18.69 17.67
CA HIS A 89 -4.38 -17.35 17.38
C HIS A 89 -3.45 -16.26 17.94
N ASN A 90 -3.64 -15.04 17.46
CA ASN A 90 -2.74 -13.90 17.70
C ASN A 90 -2.50 -13.53 19.17
N TYR A 91 -3.28 -14.03 20.11
CA TYR A 91 -3.12 -13.76 21.55
C TYR A 91 -2.64 -14.99 22.35
N GLU A 92 -2.30 -16.10 21.72
CA GLU A 92 -1.71 -17.27 22.36
C GLU A 92 -0.18 -17.14 22.49
N MET A 93 0.27 -16.10 23.20
CA MET A 93 1.68 -15.90 23.51
C MET A 93 1.99 -16.37 24.94
N GLU A 94 3.16 -17.00 25.12
CA GLU A 94 3.58 -17.46 26.45
C GLU A 94 5.09 -17.42 26.67
N VAL A 95 5.50 -17.20 27.91
CA VAL A 95 6.90 -17.34 28.37
C VAL A 95 7.09 -18.73 28.96
N GLN A 96 8.07 -19.48 28.47
CA GLN A 96 8.47 -20.79 28.98
C GLN A 96 9.86 -20.75 29.61
N LYS A 97 9.97 -21.19 30.86
CA LYS A 97 11.28 -21.37 31.52
C LYS A 97 12.01 -22.55 30.88
N GLN A 98 13.28 -22.38 30.57
CA GLN A 98 14.15 -23.41 30.00
C GLN A 98 15.15 -23.90 31.07
N PRO A 99 15.67 -25.14 30.97
CA PRO A 99 16.56 -25.72 32.02
C PRO A 99 17.87 -24.96 32.23
N ASP A 100 18.39 -24.25 31.26
CA ASP A 100 19.76 -23.67 31.28
C ASP A 100 19.75 -22.17 31.67
N GLN A 101 18.90 -21.73 32.61
CA GLN A 101 18.77 -20.32 32.97
C GLN A 101 18.38 -19.44 31.79
N LYS A 102 17.73 -20.01 30.78
CA LYS A 102 17.17 -19.32 29.63
C LYS A 102 15.66 -19.17 29.81
N ALA A 103 15.09 -18.17 29.16
CA ALA A 103 13.67 -18.07 28.91
C ALA A 103 13.41 -18.21 27.42
N ALA A 104 12.29 -18.82 27.07
CA ALA A 104 11.79 -18.82 25.71
C ALA A 104 10.42 -18.15 25.66
N VAL A 105 10.22 -17.25 24.72
CA VAL A 105 8.88 -16.68 24.44
C VAL A 105 8.36 -17.36 23.18
N ARG A 106 7.21 -18.03 23.30
CA ARG A 106 6.45 -18.55 22.16
C ARG A 106 5.56 -17.43 21.66
N MET A 107 5.72 -17.07 20.40
CA MET A 107 4.89 -16.06 19.74
C MET A 107 3.64 -16.70 19.11
N HIS A 108 2.73 -15.86 18.68
CA HIS A 108 1.44 -16.24 18.07
C HIS A 108 1.57 -17.10 16.78
N ASP A 109 2.72 -17.06 16.11
CA ASP A 109 3.02 -17.87 14.90
C ASP A 109 3.65 -19.24 15.26
N GLY A 110 3.76 -19.55 16.55
CA GLY A 110 4.39 -20.77 17.07
C GLY A 110 5.91 -20.70 17.18
N GLN A 111 6.53 -19.60 16.73
CA GLN A 111 7.97 -19.44 16.82
C GLN A 111 8.41 -19.19 18.26
N PHE A 112 9.53 -19.81 18.65
CA PHE A 112 10.19 -19.56 19.92
C PHE A 112 11.35 -18.60 19.74
N TYR A 113 11.42 -17.60 20.61
CA TYR A 113 12.56 -16.71 20.77
C TYR A 113 13.22 -16.97 22.10
N TYR A 114 14.53 -17.19 22.07
CA TYR A 114 15.32 -17.54 23.22
C TYR A 114 16.03 -16.33 23.78
N PHE A 115 16.07 -16.26 25.10
CA PHE A 115 16.65 -15.18 25.88
C PHE A 115 17.65 -15.78 26.88
N ALA A 116 18.86 -15.26 26.87
CA ALA A 116 19.88 -15.61 27.86
C ALA A 116 19.75 -14.74 29.11
N GLU A 117 19.87 -15.34 30.30
CA GLU A 117 19.79 -14.61 31.57
C GLU A 117 21.02 -13.69 31.76
N THR A 118 20.78 -12.50 32.33
CA THR A 118 21.77 -11.50 32.68
C THR A 118 21.50 -11.01 34.10
N ASP A 119 22.39 -10.19 34.67
CA ASP A 119 22.21 -9.64 36.03
C ASP A 119 20.95 -8.77 36.18
N THR A 120 20.38 -8.26 35.06
CA THR A 120 19.24 -7.32 35.05
C THR A 120 17.99 -7.86 34.36
N GLY A 121 17.98 -9.14 33.90
CA GLY A 121 16.89 -9.75 33.18
C GLY A 121 17.38 -10.69 32.09
N TYR A 122 16.71 -10.72 30.96
CA TYR A 122 17.01 -11.63 29.85
C TYR A 122 17.21 -10.86 28.55
N VAL A 123 18.30 -11.14 27.84
CA VAL A 123 18.62 -10.53 26.53
C VAL A 123 18.34 -11.52 25.41
N ALA A 124 17.64 -11.06 24.37
CA ALA A 124 17.30 -11.87 23.22
C ALA A 124 18.55 -12.32 22.43
N GLU A 125 18.58 -13.57 22.04
CA GLU A 125 19.57 -14.09 21.09
C GLU A 125 19.36 -13.49 19.67
N ASN A 126 18.12 -13.10 19.34
CA ASN A 126 17.76 -12.38 18.11
C ASN A 126 17.49 -10.89 18.40
N ALA A 127 18.19 -10.00 17.68
CA ALA A 127 18.08 -8.55 17.87
C ALA A 127 16.67 -7.99 17.68
N ALA A 128 15.81 -8.67 16.92
CA ALA A 128 14.45 -8.23 16.64
C ALA A 128 13.50 -8.31 17.85
N MET A 129 13.87 -9.04 18.92
CA MET A 129 12.95 -9.38 20.02
C MET A 129 13.13 -8.54 21.29
N GLY A 130 13.98 -7.55 21.30
CA GLY A 130 14.11 -6.63 22.42
C GLY A 130 14.57 -7.25 23.74
N LEU A 131 13.93 -6.86 24.86
CA LEU A 131 14.30 -7.19 26.23
C LEU A 131 13.14 -7.90 26.94
N LEU A 132 13.44 -9.01 27.63
CA LEU A 132 12.53 -9.69 28.53
C LEU A 132 12.99 -9.43 29.98
N GLU A 133 12.19 -8.71 30.75
CA GLU A 133 12.46 -8.35 32.16
C GLU A 133 11.61 -9.22 33.09
N ARG A 134 12.13 -9.52 34.28
CA ARG A 134 11.37 -10.15 35.33
C ARG A 134 10.66 -9.08 36.16
N THR A 135 9.35 -9.23 36.41
CA THR A 135 8.55 -8.34 37.24
C THR A 135 8.12 -9.06 38.50
N GLU A 136 7.48 -8.34 39.45
CA GLU A 136 6.92 -8.94 40.67
C GLU A 136 5.82 -9.96 40.33
N ASP A 137 5.02 -9.70 39.30
CA ASP A 137 3.85 -10.48 38.84
C ASP A 137 4.14 -11.42 37.68
N GLY A 138 5.39 -11.57 37.22
CA GLY A 138 5.75 -12.42 36.09
C GLY A 138 6.85 -11.87 35.17
N TYR A 139 6.53 -11.54 33.93
CA TYR A 139 7.51 -11.06 32.95
C TYR A 139 6.97 -9.89 32.13
N LYS A 140 7.90 -9.08 31.61
CA LYS A 140 7.63 -8.01 30.67
C LYS A 140 8.53 -8.14 29.46
N LEU A 141 7.97 -8.37 28.29
CA LEU A 141 8.65 -8.31 27.00
C LEU A 141 8.48 -6.93 26.41
N THR A 142 9.59 -6.23 26.13
CA THR A 142 9.57 -4.98 25.38
C THR A 142 10.06 -5.27 23.96
N CYS A 143 9.18 -5.20 22.99
CA CYS A 143 9.49 -5.48 21.59
C CYS A 143 10.12 -4.26 20.89
N HIS A 144 10.93 -4.50 19.87
CA HIS A 144 11.42 -3.47 18.93
C HIS A 144 10.76 -3.65 17.57
N PRO A 145 10.54 -2.56 16.81
CA PRO A 145 10.49 -1.14 17.14
C PRO A 145 9.04 -0.74 17.49
N GLY A 146 8.85 0.24 18.30
CA GLY A 146 7.53 0.81 18.63
C GLY A 146 7.20 0.72 20.11
N MET A 147 7.98 -0.05 20.86
CA MET A 147 7.96 -0.12 22.33
C MET A 147 6.64 -0.54 22.95
N ASP A 148 5.84 -1.34 22.25
CA ASP A 148 4.75 -2.05 22.88
C ASP A 148 5.34 -3.08 23.83
N ALA A 149 4.84 -3.08 25.05
CA ALA A 149 5.22 -4.04 26.07
C ALA A 149 4.14 -5.12 26.18
N VAL A 150 4.55 -6.39 26.26
CA VAL A 150 3.67 -7.50 26.62
C VAL A 150 4.03 -7.95 28.02
N TYR A 151 3.06 -7.91 28.93
CA TYR A 151 3.17 -8.41 30.28
C TYR A 151 2.62 -9.83 30.34
N PHE A 152 3.32 -10.69 31.05
CA PHE A 152 2.94 -12.08 31.28
C PHE A 152 2.79 -12.30 32.79
N ASP A 153 1.85 -13.13 33.16
CA ASP A 153 1.62 -13.52 34.57
C ASP A 153 2.71 -14.48 35.08
N GLU A 154 2.59 -14.91 36.34
CA GLU A 154 3.51 -15.87 36.98
C GLU A 154 3.58 -17.22 36.25
N ASN A 155 2.52 -17.60 35.54
CA ASN A 155 2.42 -18.83 34.76
C ASN A 155 2.98 -18.65 33.33
N GLY A 156 3.42 -17.43 32.98
CA GLY A 156 3.95 -17.09 31.66
C GLY A 156 2.88 -16.81 30.62
N LYS A 157 1.61 -16.65 30.97
CA LYS A 157 0.54 -16.28 30.03
C LYS A 157 0.47 -14.78 29.82
N ALA A 158 0.19 -14.34 28.58
CA ALA A 158 0.02 -12.93 28.27
C ALA A 158 -1.14 -12.35 29.07
N ALA A 159 -0.89 -11.32 29.88
CA ALA A 159 -1.87 -10.67 30.75
C ALA A 159 -2.27 -9.28 30.23
N ARG A 160 -1.33 -8.57 29.62
CA ARG A 160 -1.60 -7.24 29.04
C ARG A 160 -0.59 -6.92 27.93
N GLN A 161 -1.06 -6.28 26.89
CA GLN A 161 -0.23 -5.61 25.89
C GLN A 161 -0.52 -4.11 25.97
N GLU A 162 0.50 -3.25 26.02
CA GLU A 162 0.30 -1.81 26.07
C GLU A 162 1.39 -1.02 25.35
N ASN A 163 1.03 0.16 24.87
CA ASN A 163 1.97 1.13 24.32
C ASN A 163 2.65 1.98 25.43
N THR A 164 3.53 2.91 25.06
CA THR A 164 4.26 3.79 25.99
C THR A 164 3.34 4.75 26.78
N ASN A 165 2.13 5.02 26.28
CA ASN A 165 1.10 5.83 26.98
C ASN A 165 0.19 5.00 27.89
N LYS A 166 0.54 3.74 28.13
CA LYS A 166 -0.20 2.80 28.97
C LYS A 166 -1.59 2.45 28.43
N ARG A 167 -1.78 2.59 27.13
CA ARG A 167 -3.01 2.18 26.43
C ARG A 167 -2.80 0.82 25.79
N GLY A 168 -3.76 -0.08 25.94
CA GLY A 168 -3.54 -1.43 25.45
C GLY A 168 -4.74 -2.36 25.53
N ILE A 169 -4.42 -3.65 25.51
CA ILE A 169 -5.34 -4.78 25.56
C ILE A 169 -5.05 -5.56 26.84
N THR A 170 -6.08 -5.83 27.62
CA THR A 170 -6.02 -6.72 28.79
C THR A 170 -6.53 -8.10 28.39
N PHE A 171 -5.81 -9.14 28.77
CA PHE A 171 -6.14 -10.54 28.52
C PHE A 171 -6.66 -11.18 29.80
N ILE A 172 -7.89 -11.68 29.79
CA ILE A 172 -8.56 -12.28 30.92
C ILE A 172 -8.65 -13.79 30.64
N HIS A 173 -8.11 -14.59 31.56
CA HIS A 173 -8.09 -16.05 31.44
C HIS A 173 -9.14 -16.69 32.35
N ASP A 174 -9.65 -17.86 31.95
CA ASP A 174 -10.54 -18.68 32.73
C ASP A 174 -9.78 -19.49 33.82
N GLU A 175 -10.50 -20.22 34.66
CA GLU A 175 -9.92 -21.04 35.73
C GLU A 175 -8.96 -22.14 35.22
N ARG A 176 -8.99 -22.48 33.94
CA ARG A 176 -8.09 -23.43 33.27
C ARG A 176 -6.90 -22.76 32.59
N GLY A 177 -6.76 -21.43 32.71
CA GLY A 177 -5.70 -20.63 32.09
C GLY A 177 -5.85 -20.43 30.60
N ARG A 178 -7.07 -20.58 30.05
CA ARG A 178 -7.38 -20.28 28.63
C ARG A 178 -7.89 -18.85 28.50
N LEU A 179 -7.59 -18.17 27.37
CA LEU A 179 -8.05 -16.81 27.13
C LEU A 179 -9.58 -16.77 27.05
N ALA A 180 -10.26 -16.17 28.00
CA ALA A 180 -11.71 -15.98 28.01
C ALA A 180 -12.12 -14.66 27.35
N LYS A 181 -11.30 -13.61 27.48
CA LYS A 181 -11.61 -12.29 26.92
C LYS A 181 -10.34 -11.50 26.62
N ALA A 182 -10.29 -10.80 25.50
CA ALA A 182 -9.34 -9.74 25.20
C ALA A 182 -10.11 -8.42 25.12
N GLU A 183 -9.75 -7.42 25.93
CA GLU A 183 -10.49 -6.17 26.06
C GLU A 183 -9.54 -4.97 25.99
N THR A 184 -9.89 -3.97 25.17
CA THR A 184 -9.13 -2.73 25.05
C THR A 184 -9.53 -1.73 26.12
N ASP A 185 -8.64 -0.79 26.43
CA ASP A 185 -8.95 0.34 27.31
C ASP A 185 -10.04 1.27 26.75
N THR A 186 -10.43 1.09 25.48
CA THR A 186 -11.52 1.81 24.82
C THR A 186 -12.86 1.10 24.88
N GLY A 187 -12.90 -0.12 25.47
CA GLY A 187 -14.09 -0.92 25.70
C GLY A 187 -14.50 -1.84 24.56
N SER A 188 -13.67 -1.97 23.49
CA SER A 188 -13.85 -3.03 22.50
C SER A 188 -13.34 -4.34 23.06
N PHE A 189 -14.00 -5.48 22.74
CA PHE A 189 -13.56 -6.78 23.24
C PHE A 189 -13.82 -7.92 22.26
N LEU A 190 -13.11 -9.03 22.49
CA LEU A 190 -13.35 -10.36 21.94
C LEU A 190 -13.56 -11.34 23.09
N GLU A 191 -14.61 -12.15 23.04
CA GLU A 191 -14.90 -13.23 23.98
C GLU A 191 -14.69 -14.59 23.30
N TYR A 192 -14.09 -15.53 24.05
CA TYR A 192 -13.66 -16.84 23.57
C TYR A 192 -14.46 -17.95 24.29
N ALA A 193 -15.13 -18.80 23.54
CA ALA A 193 -15.89 -19.92 24.06
C ALA A 193 -15.28 -21.27 23.65
N TYR A 194 -15.18 -22.19 24.61
CA TYR A 194 -14.51 -23.48 24.48
C TYR A 194 -15.49 -24.63 24.74
N ASP A 195 -15.22 -25.80 24.13
CA ASP A 195 -15.89 -27.02 24.46
C ASP A 195 -15.37 -27.67 25.75
N SER A 196 -15.91 -28.84 26.09
CA SER A 196 -15.53 -29.61 27.30
C SER A 196 -14.07 -30.11 27.23
N GLU A 197 -13.53 -30.33 26.04
CA GLU A 197 -12.17 -30.82 25.82
C GLU A 197 -11.15 -29.68 25.82
N GLY A 198 -11.62 -28.42 25.76
CA GLY A 198 -10.78 -27.21 25.78
C GLY A 198 -10.49 -26.64 24.43
N MET A 199 -11.17 -27.09 23.39
CA MET A 199 -11.01 -26.55 22.03
C MET A 199 -11.84 -25.29 21.86
N LEU A 200 -11.26 -24.28 21.18
CA LEU A 200 -11.91 -23.01 20.87
C LEU A 200 -13.03 -23.21 19.84
N MET A 201 -14.29 -22.97 20.24
CA MET A 201 -15.46 -23.19 19.37
C MET A 201 -15.99 -21.91 18.73
N GLU A 202 -15.90 -20.79 19.46
CA GLU A 202 -16.48 -19.53 19.00
C GLU A 202 -15.69 -18.35 19.55
N VAL A 203 -15.52 -17.30 18.71
CA VAL A 203 -15.03 -16.00 19.13
C VAL A 203 -16.10 -14.97 18.78
N THR A 204 -16.53 -14.17 19.76
CA THR A 204 -17.58 -13.15 19.61
C THR A 204 -17.01 -11.79 19.93
N ASP A 205 -17.23 -10.80 19.06
CA ASP A 205 -16.83 -9.42 19.33
C ASP A 205 -17.92 -8.62 20.08
N HIS A 206 -17.56 -7.42 20.51
CA HIS A 206 -18.47 -6.51 21.24
C HIS A 206 -19.68 -6.02 20.41
N ALA A 207 -19.72 -6.23 19.10
CA ALA A 207 -20.87 -5.97 18.23
C ALA A 207 -21.73 -7.23 18.01
N GLY A 208 -21.33 -8.38 18.59
CA GLY A 208 -22.04 -9.66 18.51
C GLY A 208 -21.75 -10.46 17.24
N ARG A 209 -20.73 -10.08 16.45
CA ARG A 209 -20.30 -10.87 15.30
C ARG A 209 -19.52 -12.10 15.79
N LYS A 210 -19.62 -13.20 15.05
CA LYS A 210 -19.08 -14.49 15.49
C LYS A 210 -18.22 -15.16 14.44
N VAL A 211 -17.08 -15.69 14.87
CA VAL A 211 -16.30 -16.69 14.17
C VAL A 211 -16.53 -18.02 14.84
N LYS A 212 -16.84 -19.07 14.05
CA LYS A 212 -17.08 -20.43 14.57
C LYS A 212 -16.03 -21.40 14.05
N LEU A 213 -15.59 -22.30 14.92
CA LEU A 213 -14.57 -23.30 14.61
C LEU A 213 -15.12 -24.69 14.88
N GLU A 214 -14.86 -25.64 14.00
CA GLU A 214 -15.26 -27.06 14.12
C GLU A 214 -14.05 -27.96 13.93
N TYR A 215 -14.02 -29.08 14.64
CA TYR A 215 -12.87 -29.97 14.71
C TYR A 215 -13.26 -31.41 14.31
N ASP A 216 -12.27 -32.17 13.87
CA ASP A 216 -12.38 -33.59 13.59
C ASP A 216 -11.10 -34.28 14.15
N GLY A 217 -11.27 -35.18 15.12
CA GLY A 217 -10.15 -35.84 15.79
C GLY A 217 -9.15 -34.89 16.46
N GLY A 218 -9.62 -33.74 16.98
CA GLY A 218 -8.78 -32.72 17.60
C GLY A 218 -8.00 -31.82 16.62
N MET A 219 -8.28 -31.89 15.32
CA MET A 219 -7.71 -31.04 14.28
C MET A 219 -8.77 -30.07 13.76
N LEU A 220 -8.41 -28.81 13.52
CA LEU A 220 -9.30 -27.77 13.00
C LEU A 220 -9.78 -28.13 11.61
N LYS A 221 -11.10 -28.34 11.45
CA LYS A 221 -11.69 -28.77 10.19
C LYS A 221 -12.30 -27.63 9.41
N THR A 222 -13.11 -26.80 10.05
CA THR A 222 -13.77 -25.67 9.41
C THR A 222 -13.66 -24.40 10.27
N VAL A 223 -13.61 -23.26 9.58
CA VAL A 223 -13.79 -21.94 10.21
C VAL A 223 -14.84 -21.19 9.43
N THR A 224 -15.88 -20.73 10.12
CA THR A 224 -16.95 -19.89 9.58
C THR A 224 -16.79 -18.45 10.07
N THR A 225 -16.59 -17.51 9.15
CA THR A 225 -16.44 -16.08 9.46
C THR A 225 -17.80 -15.42 9.76
N PRO A 226 -17.84 -14.18 10.28
CA PRO A 226 -19.09 -13.44 10.53
C PRO A 226 -20.01 -13.29 9.32
N SER A 227 -19.49 -13.29 8.10
CA SER A 227 -20.28 -13.24 6.86
C SER A 227 -20.83 -14.59 6.43
N GLY A 228 -20.53 -15.67 7.14
CA GLY A 228 -20.89 -17.04 6.76
C GLY A 228 -19.94 -17.68 5.74
N ALA A 229 -18.82 -17.06 5.44
CA ALA A 229 -17.78 -17.65 4.58
C ALA A 229 -17.08 -18.80 5.32
N VAL A 230 -16.92 -19.96 4.67
CA VAL A 230 -16.38 -21.18 5.28
C VAL A 230 -15.03 -21.52 4.65
N TYR A 231 -14.03 -21.73 5.51
CA TYR A 231 -12.71 -22.26 5.16
C TYR A 231 -12.59 -23.68 5.70
N THR A 232 -12.04 -24.60 4.89
CA THR A 232 -11.92 -26.01 5.24
C THR A 232 -10.49 -26.51 5.10
N TYR A 233 -10.09 -27.43 6.01
CA TYR A 233 -8.76 -28.02 6.07
C TYR A 233 -8.86 -29.54 6.06
N SER A 234 -8.00 -30.18 5.26
CA SER A 234 -7.81 -31.63 5.25
C SER A 234 -6.36 -31.97 5.64
N TYR A 235 -6.19 -33.10 6.33
CA TYR A 235 -4.91 -33.50 6.89
C TYR A 235 -4.48 -34.86 6.37
N GLY A 236 -3.16 -35.06 6.26
CA GLY A 236 -2.59 -36.37 5.99
C GLY A 236 -2.38 -37.19 7.28
N ASP A 237 -1.93 -38.42 7.14
CA ASP A 237 -1.64 -39.34 8.26
C ASP A 237 -0.59 -38.79 9.23
N ASN A 238 0.22 -37.84 8.79
CA ASN A 238 1.21 -37.15 9.60
C ASN A 238 0.66 -35.95 10.39
N GLY A 239 -0.67 -35.68 10.34
CA GLY A 239 -1.33 -34.57 10.99
C GLY A 239 -1.01 -33.20 10.40
N ARG A 240 -0.51 -33.11 9.16
CA ARG A 240 -0.21 -31.85 8.46
C ARG A 240 -1.28 -31.55 7.42
N ILE A 241 -1.55 -30.24 7.19
CA ILE A 241 -2.52 -29.81 6.18
C ILE A 241 -2.06 -30.26 4.79
N THR A 242 -2.84 -31.14 4.18
CA THR A 242 -2.64 -31.56 2.79
C THR A 242 -3.48 -30.78 1.81
N GLU A 243 -4.58 -30.16 2.27
CA GLU A 243 -5.45 -29.36 1.42
C GLU A 243 -6.10 -28.23 2.21
N THR A 244 -6.17 -27.06 1.60
CA THR A 244 -6.96 -25.92 2.09
C THR A 244 -8.02 -25.56 1.06
N VAL A 245 -9.27 -25.36 1.52
CA VAL A 245 -10.39 -24.91 0.69
C VAL A 245 -10.82 -23.53 1.18
N ASN A 246 -10.88 -22.57 0.25
CA ASN A 246 -11.22 -21.19 0.56
C ASN A 246 -12.75 -20.97 0.63
N ALA A 247 -13.16 -19.75 1.00
CA ALA A 247 -14.56 -19.36 1.16
C ALA A 247 -15.44 -19.50 -0.10
N ARG A 248 -14.85 -19.65 -1.29
CA ARG A 248 -15.58 -19.91 -2.56
C ARG A 248 -15.76 -21.41 -2.84
N ASN A 249 -15.41 -22.25 -1.88
CA ASN A 249 -15.38 -23.70 -2.02
C ASN A 249 -14.43 -24.19 -3.13
N VAL A 250 -13.30 -23.50 -3.29
CA VAL A 250 -12.22 -23.85 -4.22
C VAL A 250 -11.01 -24.29 -3.41
N THR A 251 -10.40 -25.40 -3.78
CA THR A 251 -9.10 -25.82 -3.22
C THR A 251 -8.07 -24.73 -3.49
N ALA A 252 -7.54 -24.09 -2.45
CA ALA A 252 -6.54 -23.02 -2.60
C ALA A 252 -5.14 -23.59 -2.86
N VAL A 253 -4.76 -24.65 -2.11
CA VAL A 253 -3.49 -25.35 -2.28
C VAL A 253 -3.59 -26.79 -1.79
N ARG A 254 -2.86 -27.71 -2.46
CA ARG A 254 -2.56 -29.07 -1.98
C ARG A 254 -1.07 -29.22 -1.74
N ASN A 255 -0.72 -29.75 -0.57
CA ASN A 255 0.66 -29.95 -0.13
C ASN A 255 1.03 -31.42 -0.04
N ARG A 256 2.28 -31.76 -0.40
CA ARG A 256 2.91 -33.04 -0.06
C ARG A 256 4.17 -32.76 0.78
N TYR A 257 4.45 -33.68 1.70
CA TYR A 257 5.55 -33.53 2.66
C TYR A 257 6.52 -34.71 2.59
N ASP A 258 7.79 -34.46 2.94
CA ASP A 258 8.78 -35.49 3.21
C ASP A 258 8.67 -36.02 4.66
N SER A 259 9.55 -36.97 5.02
CA SER A 259 9.62 -37.56 6.37
C SER A 259 10.05 -36.56 7.46
N LEU A 260 10.60 -35.38 7.11
CA LEU A 260 10.96 -34.28 8.02
C LEU A 260 9.90 -33.20 8.08
N PHE A 261 8.68 -33.49 7.58
CA PHE A 261 7.55 -32.55 7.51
C PHE A 261 7.85 -31.27 6.71
N ARG A 262 8.74 -31.35 5.69
CA ARG A 262 8.99 -30.27 4.77
C ARG A 262 8.10 -30.41 3.55
N VAL A 263 7.56 -29.28 3.05
CA VAL A 263 6.78 -29.30 1.79
C VAL A 263 7.72 -29.63 0.64
N THR A 264 7.37 -30.66 -0.14
CA THR A 264 8.10 -31.07 -1.34
C THR A 264 7.36 -30.72 -2.62
N HIS A 265 6.06 -30.51 -2.53
CA HIS A 265 5.20 -30.23 -3.68
C HIS A 265 3.97 -29.45 -3.27
N GLN A 266 3.61 -28.45 -4.07
CA GLN A 266 2.32 -27.72 -3.97
C GLN A 266 1.60 -27.77 -5.31
N GLU A 267 0.28 -28.00 -5.28
CA GLU A 267 -0.61 -27.93 -6.44
C GLU A 267 -1.68 -26.87 -6.22
N PHE A 268 -1.99 -26.10 -7.24
CA PHE A 268 -2.91 -24.96 -7.23
C PHE A 268 -4.17 -25.23 -8.04
N PRO A 269 -5.27 -24.44 -7.87
CA PRO A 269 -6.55 -24.68 -8.52
C PRO A 269 -6.50 -24.74 -10.06
N ASP A 270 -5.56 -24.05 -10.67
CA ASP A 270 -5.36 -24.02 -12.13
C ASP A 270 -4.46 -25.17 -12.65
N GLY A 271 -4.10 -26.12 -11.78
CA GLY A 271 -3.19 -27.24 -12.09
C GLY A 271 -1.72 -26.84 -12.17
N GLY A 272 -1.36 -25.59 -11.83
CA GLY A 272 0.04 -25.21 -11.69
C GLY A 272 0.67 -25.86 -10.45
N THR A 273 1.95 -26.16 -10.51
CA THR A 273 2.69 -26.80 -9.40
C THR A 273 3.96 -26.06 -9.04
N MET A 274 4.37 -26.20 -7.78
CA MET A 274 5.68 -25.84 -7.28
C MET A 274 6.34 -27.06 -6.66
N ASP A 275 7.62 -27.29 -6.98
CA ASP A 275 8.40 -28.40 -6.44
C ASP A 275 9.61 -27.89 -5.65
N PHE A 276 9.86 -28.49 -4.49
CA PHE A 276 10.93 -28.11 -3.56
C PHE A 276 11.92 -29.28 -3.38
N GLU A 277 13.14 -29.09 -3.82
CA GLU A 277 14.23 -30.06 -3.68
C GLU A 277 15.22 -29.60 -2.60
N TYR A 278 15.37 -30.38 -1.53
CA TYR A 278 16.26 -30.06 -0.39
C TYR A 278 17.57 -30.82 -0.49
N ASP A 279 18.69 -30.09 -0.56
CA ASP A 279 20.06 -30.62 -0.48
C ASP A 279 20.70 -30.21 0.87
N ASP A 280 20.37 -30.95 1.90
CA ASP A 280 20.86 -30.68 3.27
C ASP A 280 22.39 -30.71 3.39
N LYS A 281 23.06 -31.50 2.55
CA LYS A 281 24.52 -31.63 2.54
C LYS A 281 25.21 -30.33 2.10
N ASN A 282 24.61 -29.62 1.15
CA ASN A 282 25.14 -28.37 0.60
C ASN A 282 24.38 -27.15 1.09
N SER A 283 23.43 -27.30 2.02
CA SER A 283 22.57 -26.23 2.56
C SER A 283 21.85 -25.45 1.45
N ARG A 284 21.19 -26.18 0.57
CA ARG A 284 20.49 -25.61 -0.60
C ARG A 284 19.06 -26.10 -0.70
N VAL A 285 18.21 -25.23 -1.22
CA VAL A 285 16.84 -25.58 -1.62
C VAL A 285 16.62 -25.06 -3.02
N THR A 286 16.26 -25.97 -3.94
CA THR A 286 15.89 -25.59 -5.29
C THR A 286 14.38 -25.59 -5.40
N LEU A 287 13.82 -24.45 -5.72
CA LEU A 287 12.41 -24.26 -6.07
C LEU A 287 12.29 -24.34 -7.58
N THR A 288 11.43 -25.24 -8.06
CA THR A 288 10.92 -25.21 -9.43
C THR A 288 9.58 -24.50 -9.38
N GLU A 289 9.52 -23.32 -9.97
CA GLU A 289 8.30 -22.50 -9.99
C GLU A 289 7.30 -22.99 -11.03
N ARG A 290 6.11 -22.44 -11.02
CA ARG A 290 4.97 -22.78 -11.87
C ARG A 290 5.24 -22.62 -13.39
N ASN A 291 6.15 -21.72 -13.78
CA ASN A 291 6.64 -21.55 -15.16
C ASN A 291 7.82 -22.50 -15.50
N VAL A 292 8.11 -23.45 -14.62
CA VAL A 292 9.25 -24.38 -14.65
C VAL A 292 10.64 -23.75 -14.54
N SER A 293 10.72 -22.45 -14.20
CA SER A 293 12.01 -21.83 -13.88
C SER A 293 12.55 -22.36 -12.55
N ARG A 294 13.87 -22.45 -12.43
CA ARG A 294 14.54 -23.00 -11.25
C ARG A 294 15.34 -21.91 -10.52
N ILE A 295 15.04 -21.75 -9.25
CA ILE A 295 15.74 -20.82 -8.38
C ILE A 295 16.34 -21.62 -7.23
N THR A 296 17.65 -21.48 -6.99
CA THR A 296 18.33 -22.17 -5.88
C THR A 296 18.67 -21.18 -4.79
N TYR A 297 18.17 -21.42 -3.60
CA TYR A 297 18.46 -20.67 -2.38
C TYR A 297 19.55 -21.39 -1.59
N VAL A 298 20.59 -20.65 -1.21
CA VAL A 298 21.69 -21.15 -0.39
C VAL A 298 21.58 -20.55 1.00
N HIS A 299 21.54 -21.37 2.02
CA HIS A 299 21.44 -20.91 3.40
C HIS A 299 22.66 -21.28 4.23
N ASP A 300 22.90 -20.57 5.34
CA ASP A 300 23.92 -20.92 6.33
C ASP A 300 23.36 -21.91 7.38
N SER A 301 24.19 -22.24 8.37
CA SER A 301 23.80 -23.13 9.48
C SER A 301 22.67 -22.59 10.37
N ARG A 302 22.31 -21.30 10.22
CA ARG A 302 21.17 -20.67 10.89
C ARG A 302 19.95 -20.55 9.98
N TYR A 303 19.96 -21.22 8.83
CA TYR A 303 18.90 -21.17 7.79
C TYR A 303 18.67 -19.78 7.18
N ARG A 304 19.65 -18.86 7.28
CA ARG A 304 19.57 -17.53 6.64
C ARG A 304 19.97 -17.65 5.18
N ASN A 305 19.20 -17.01 4.28
CA ASN A 305 19.54 -17.01 2.85
C ASN A 305 20.81 -16.19 2.60
N THR A 306 21.90 -16.85 2.19
CA THR A 306 23.20 -16.21 1.90
C THR A 306 23.39 -15.94 0.42
N ALA A 307 22.69 -16.67 -0.45
CA ALA A 307 22.66 -16.42 -1.89
C ALA A 307 21.38 -16.97 -2.52
N THR A 308 20.93 -16.29 -3.57
CA THR A 308 19.90 -16.77 -4.50
C THR A 308 20.55 -16.92 -5.88
N LEU A 309 20.48 -18.11 -6.45
CA LEU A 309 21.05 -18.44 -7.76
C LEU A 309 19.92 -18.60 -8.77
N TYR A 310 20.01 -17.92 -9.89
CA TYR A 310 19.03 -17.93 -10.95
C TYR A 310 19.48 -18.80 -12.13
N GLU A 311 18.56 -19.27 -12.94
CA GLU A 311 18.83 -20.18 -14.06
C GLU A 311 19.72 -19.54 -15.15
N ASP A 312 19.66 -18.22 -15.31
CA ASP A 312 20.51 -17.45 -16.21
C ASP A 312 21.98 -17.32 -15.75
N GLY A 313 22.32 -17.89 -14.59
CA GLY A 313 23.64 -17.86 -13.97
C GLY A 313 23.91 -16.61 -13.13
N THR A 314 22.99 -15.67 -13.08
CA THR A 314 23.09 -14.51 -12.18
C THR A 314 22.79 -14.88 -10.74
N ARG A 315 23.14 -14.02 -9.79
CA ARG A 315 22.92 -14.30 -8.37
C ARG A 315 22.81 -13.06 -7.51
N GLU A 316 22.01 -13.14 -6.48
CA GLU A 316 22.05 -12.24 -5.33
C GLU A 316 22.89 -12.82 -4.20
N LYS A 317 23.48 -11.97 -3.36
CA LYS A 317 24.24 -12.38 -2.16
C LYS A 317 23.85 -11.55 -0.96
N TYR A 318 23.90 -12.17 0.24
CA TYR A 318 23.57 -11.56 1.50
C TYR A 318 24.59 -11.94 2.56
N LEU A 319 25.05 -10.96 3.32
CA LEU A 319 25.93 -11.18 4.48
C LEU A 319 25.22 -10.74 5.75
N TYR A 320 25.32 -11.56 6.77
CA TYR A 320 24.65 -11.31 8.04
C TYR A 320 25.67 -11.28 9.19
N ASN A 321 25.28 -10.63 10.28
CA ASN A 321 25.98 -10.73 11.56
C ASN A 321 25.43 -11.86 12.43
N ASP A 322 25.93 -11.99 13.67
CA ASP A 322 25.46 -13.05 14.58
C ASP A 322 24.10 -12.72 15.22
N ARG A 323 23.55 -11.50 15.04
CA ARG A 323 22.24 -11.09 15.50
C ARG A 323 21.18 -11.14 14.39
N ASN A 324 21.43 -11.91 13.32
CA ASN A 324 20.59 -12.14 12.14
C ASN A 324 20.28 -10.89 11.29
N GLN A 325 21.13 -9.91 11.34
CA GLN A 325 20.85 -8.69 10.58
C GLN A 325 21.71 -8.63 9.32
N CYS A 326 21.28 -8.26 8.11
CA CYS A 326 22.01 -8.20 6.84
C CYS A 326 22.92 -6.97 6.76
N ILE A 327 24.19 -7.11 6.71
CA ILE A 327 25.13 -5.99 6.57
C ILE A 327 25.52 -5.65 5.15
N CYS A 328 25.19 -6.55 4.23
CA CYS A 328 25.56 -6.36 2.83
C CYS A 328 24.63 -7.16 1.95
N ARG A 329 24.02 -6.50 0.97
CA ARG A 329 23.27 -7.13 -0.12
C ARG A 329 23.94 -6.78 -1.43
N THR A 330 24.13 -7.77 -2.28
CA THR A 330 24.55 -7.59 -3.67
C THR A 330 23.46 -8.11 -4.58
N ASP A 331 23.00 -7.31 -5.51
CA ASP A 331 21.97 -7.66 -6.48
C ASP A 331 22.53 -8.48 -7.66
N ARG A 332 21.68 -8.75 -8.64
CA ARG A 332 22.04 -9.56 -9.84
C ARG A 332 22.98 -8.84 -10.80
N ASN A 333 23.02 -7.49 -10.80
CA ASN A 333 23.97 -6.69 -11.57
C ASN A 333 25.32 -6.56 -10.87
N GLY A 334 25.42 -6.98 -9.60
CA GLY A 334 26.63 -6.86 -8.77
C GLY A 334 26.67 -5.58 -7.95
N HIS A 335 25.62 -4.76 -7.98
CA HIS A 335 25.50 -3.54 -7.18
C HIS A 335 25.34 -3.90 -5.71
N THR A 336 26.02 -3.18 -4.83
CA THR A 336 26.10 -3.55 -3.42
C THR A 336 25.60 -2.43 -2.53
N VAL A 337 24.67 -2.79 -1.62
CA VAL A 337 24.23 -1.94 -0.52
C VAL A 337 24.82 -2.46 0.78
N ARG A 338 25.43 -1.58 1.58
CA ARG A 338 25.97 -1.90 2.91
C ARG A 338 25.15 -1.22 4.00
N MET A 339 24.99 -1.91 5.11
CA MET A 339 24.20 -1.49 6.25
C MET A 339 25.01 -1.61 7.54
N SER A 340 24.82 -0.68 8.47
CA SER A 340 25.44 -0.68 9.79
C SER A 340 24.38 -0.43 10.86
N TYR A 341 24.65 -0.88 12.09
CA TYR A 341 23.65 -0.85 13.15
C TYR A 341 24.27 -0.61 14.52
N ASP A 342 23.46 -0.11 15.46
CA ASP A 342 23.88 0.06 16.85
C ASP A 342 23.75 -1.24 17.66
N SER A 343 24.18 -1.18 18.92
CA SER A 343 24.09 -2.32 19.86
C SER A 343 22.65 -2.73 20.19
N ARG A 344 21.67 -1.86 19.97
CA ARG A 344 20.24 -2.12 20.19
C ARG A 344 19.55 -2.72 18.97
N GLY A 345 20.25 -2.73 17.81
CA GLY A 345 19.75 -3.31 16.56
C GLY A 345 19.17 -2.28 15.59
N ASN A 346 19.25 -0.99 15.89
CA ASN A 346 18.78 0.06 15.00
C ASN A 346 19.73 0.25 13.80
N LEU A 347 19.18 0.40 12.62
CA LEU A 347 19.93 0.72 11.40
C LEU A 347 20.53 2.14 11.51
N THR A 348 21.84 2.25 11.61
CA THR A 348 22.52 3.54 11.77
C THR A 348 23.04 4.13 10.47
N GLN A 349 23.27 3.28 9.46
CA GLN A 349 23.78 3.74 8.16
C GLN A 349 23.40 2.77 7.04
N THR A 350 23.11 3.35 5.87
CA THR A 350 23.14 2.64 4.58
C THR A 350 24.11 3.34 3.63
N VAL A 351 24.80 2.54 2.79
CA VAL A 351 25.65 3.03 1.70
C VAL A 351 25.31 2.21 0.46
N ASP A 352 24.73 2.84 -0.57
CA ASP A 352 24.40 2.20 -1.83
C ASP A 352 25.59 2.12 -2.81
N ALA A 353 25.40 1.52 -3.97
CA ALA A 353 26.44 1.35 -4.99
C ALA A 353 26.88 2.71 -5.58
N GLY A 354 25.98 3.69 -5.67
CA GLY A 354 26.29 5.07 -6.04
C GLY A 354 27.00 5.87 -4.95
N LYS A 355 27.39 5.23 -3.83
CA LYS A 355 28.07 5.81 -2.67
C LYS A 355 27.25 6.82 -1.88
N ARG A 356 25.93 6.90 -2.11
CA ARG A 356 25.02 7.69 -1.32
C ARG A 356 24.96 7.10 0.09
N ARG A 357 25.25 7.94 1.09
CA ARG A 357 25.28 7.53 2.49
C ARG A 357 24.11 8.15 3.23
N ILE A 358 23.27 7.31 3.82
CA ILE A 358 22.18 7.74 4.70
C ILE A 358 22.54 7.32 6.12
N ASN A 359 22.52 8.27 7.07
CA ASN A 359 22.76 7.98 8.47
C ASN A 359 21.49 8.27 9.29
N PHE A 360 21.30 7.46 10.32
CA PHE A 360 20.17 7.51 11.23
C PHE A 360 20.68 7.57 12.67
N THR A 361 20.00 8.35 13.50
CA THR A 361 20.27 8.39 14.94
C THR A 361 18.99 8.17 15.72
N TYR A 362 19.12 7.57 16.91
CA TYR A 362 17.98 7.16 17.71
C TYR A 362 18.15 7.58 19.18
N ASP A 363 17.04 7.80 19.88
CA ASP A 363 17.02 8.00 21.32
C ASP A 363 17.12 6.66 22.07
N ILE A 364 17.01 6.71 23.39
CA ILE A 364 17.05 5.50 24.26
C ILE A 364 15.84 4.59 24.06
N TYR A 365 14.77 5.10 23.47
CA TYR A 365 13.53 4.39 23.17
C TYR A 365 13.46 3.88 21.73
N ASN A 366 14.56 3.96 20.95
CA ASN A 366 14.67 3.61 19.54
C ASN A 366 13.80 4.49 18.61
N ASN A 367 13.37 5.65 19.05
CA ASN A 367 12.73 6.62 18.18
C ASN A 367 13.79 7.28 17.30
N LEU A 368 13.52 7.41 16.01
CA LEU A 368 14.41 8.08 15.05
C LEU A 368 14.52 9.57 15.40
N THR A 369 15.67 10.01 15.87
CA THR A 369 15.90 11.42 16.23
C THR A 369 16.44 12.25 15.09
N SER A 370 17.18 11.63 14.15
CA SER A 370 17.72 12.37 12.99
C SER A 370 17.99 11.44 11.81
N LEU A 371 17.80 11.99 10.62
CA LEU A 371 18.21 11.41 9.35
C LEU A 371 19.13 12.41 8.63
N SER A 372 20.28 11.94 8.12
CA SER A 372 21.16 12.74 7.27
C SER A 372 21.58 11.99 6.01
N ILE A 373 21.76 12.71 4.90
CA ILE A 373 22.23 12.19 3.63
C ILE A 373 23.57 12.86 3.31
N ASN A 374 24.61 12.07 3.08
CA ASN A 374 25.96 12.52 2.80
C ASN A 374 26.49 13.55 3.80
N GLY A 375 26.10 13.41 5.09
CA GLY A 375 26.48 14.28 6.18
C GLY A 375 25.60 15.51 6.37
N ARG A 376 24.64 15.79 5.49
CA ARG A 376 23.67 16.89 5.63
C ARG A 376 22.43 16.38 6.33
N THR A 377 22.03 17.01 7.43
CA THR A 377 20.80 16.66 8.14
C THR A 377 19.58 17.02 7.30
N ARG A 378 18.68 16.04 7.09
CA ARG A 378 17.43 16.19 6.35
C ARG A 378 16.22 16.32 7.25
N LEU A 379 16.27 15.66 8.39
CA LEU A 379 15.17 15.63 9.35
C LEU A 379 15.72 15.49 10.76
N LYS A 380 15.12 16.24 11.70
CA LYS A 380 15.24 16.00 13.15
C LYS A 380 13.86 15.83 13.74
N ASN A 381 13.67 14.80 14.53
CA ASN A 381 12.44 14.55 15.28
C ASN A 381 12.66 14.91 16.75
N HIS A 382 11.63 15.45 17.37
CA HIS A 382 11.61 15.83 18.78
C HIS A 382 10.55 15.02 19.51
N TYR A 383 10.89 14.48 20.66
CA TYR A 383 9.99 13.61 21.45
C TYR A 383 9.85 14.13 22.86
N ASP A 384 8.75 13.80 23.52
CA ASP A 384 8.57 13.99 24.97
C ASP A 384 9.21 12.83 25.74
N SER A 385 9.11 12.89 27.07
CA SER A 385 9.64 11.84 27.98
C SER A 385 8.94 10.51 27.89
N LYS A 386 7.79 10.43 27.21
CA LYS A 386 7.04 9.19 26.94
C LYS A 386 7.33 8.61 25.55
N GLY A 387 8.13 9.29 24.75
CA GLY A 387 8.41 8.91 23.36
C GLY A 387 7.38 9.39 22.35
N ASN A 388 6.44 10.27 22.69
CA ASN A 388 5.51 10.87 21.75
C ASN A 388 6.20 11.94 20.92
N LEU A 389 5.96 11.96 19.61
CA LEU A 389 6.50 12.97 18.71
C LEU A 389 5.89 14.35 19.04
N THR A 390 6.71 15.33 19.41
CA THR A 390 6.29 16.71 19.70
C THR A 390 6.63 17.70 18.60
N GLY A 391 7.31 17.25 17.57
CA GLY A 391 7.58 18.05 16.37
C GLY A 391 8.74 17.53 15.56
N THR A 392 8.92 18.18 14.41
CA THR A 392 10.00 17.87 13.46
C THR A 392 10.70 19.15 13.04
N THR A 393 11.95 19.03 12.63
CA THR A 393 12.72 20.13 12.00
C THR A 393 13.32 19.60 10.72
N ASP A 394 13.07 20.26 9.60
CA ASP A 394 13.59 19.89 8.29
C ASP A 394 15.02 20.39 8.05
N ALA A 395 15.55 20.16 6.84
CA ALA A 395 16.90 20.55 6.46
C ALA A 395 17.14 22.08 6.40
N LEU A 396 16.09 22.85 6.19
CA LEU A 396 16.14 24.32 6.14
C LEU A 396 15.91 24.97 7.52
N GLY A 397 15.60 24.16 8.53
CA GLY A 397 15.31 24.62 9.88
C GLY A 397 13.83 24.93 10.13
N ASN A 398 12.94 24.67 9.17
CA ASN A 398 11.50 24.82 9.33
C ASN A 398 11.00 23.81 10.37
N ARG A 399 10.25 24.33 11.35
CA ARG A 399 9.81 23.51 12.48
C ARG A 399 8.30 23.32 12.49
N THR A 400 7.88 22.07 12.43
CA THR A 400 6.52 21.66 12.76
C THR A 400 6.45 21.29 14.24
N LYS A 401 5.46 21.82 14.96
CA LYS A 401 5.20 21.52 16.38
C LYS A 401 3.95 20.68 16.49
N ILE A 402 3.97 19.70 17.38
CA ILE A 402 2.85 18.81 17.65
C ILE A 402 2.51 18.91 19.13
N LYS A 403 1.30 19.33 19.44
CA LYS A 403 0.71 19.24 20.78
C LYS A 403 -0.07 17.95 20.87
N ASN A 404 0.29 17.10 21.80
CA ASN A 404 -0.38 15.85 22.05
C ASN A 404 -1.38 15.96 23.20
N ASP A 405 -2.43 15.14 23.17
CA ASP A 405 -3.33 14.94 24.29
C ASP A 405 -2.68 14.06 25.38
N VAL A 406 -3.45 13.73 26.42
CA VAL A 406 -2.97 12.90 27.56
C VAL A 406 -2.64 11.47 27.15
N PHE A 407 -3.12 11.00 26.01
CA PHE A 407 -2.92 9.66 25.45
C PHE A 407 -1.80 9.62 24.39
N GLY A 408 -1.14 10.76 24.12
CA GLY A 408 -0.06 10.85 23.15
C GLY A 408 -0.53 11.06 21.69
N ARG A 409 -1.83 11.33 21.47
CA ARG A 409 -2.39 11.60 20.14
C ARG A 409 -2.25 13.07 19.79
N ALA A 410 -1.95 13.39 18.54
CA ALA A 410 -1.84 14.77 18.09
C ALA A 410 -3.20 15.50 18.22
N GLU A 411 -3.27 16.51 19.09
CA GLU A 411 -4.42 17.40 19.24
C GLU A 411 -4.32 18.62 18.32
N LYS A 412 -3.08 19.14 18.16
CA LYS A 412 -2.81 20.26 17.27
C LYS A 412 -1.42 20.15 16.64
N ILE A 413 -1.38 20.32 15.33
CA ILE A 413 -0.14 20.41 14.55
C ILE A 413 0.00 21.86 14.09
N THR A 414 1.13 22.51 14.39
CA THR A 414 1.45 23.88 13.95
C THR A 414 2.64 23.80 13.01
N TYR A 415 2.46 24.28 11.80
CA TYR A 415 3.48 24.27 10.75
C TYR A 415 4.41 25.49 10.86
N ALA A 416 5.48 25.51 10.08
CA ALA A 416 6.51 26.54 10.13
C ALA A 416 5.97 27.93 9.76
N ASP A 417 5.03 28.02 8.83
CA ASP A 417 4.33 29.24 8.40
C ASP A 417 3.29 29.74 9.41
N GLY A 418 3.11 29.03 10.53
CA GLY A 418 2.16 29.37 11.58
C GLY A 418 0.74 28.88 11.35
N SER A 419 0.45 28.25 10.21
CA SER A 419 -0.83 27.55 9.99
C SER A 419 -0.96 26.34 10.94
N SER A 420 -2.15 25.84 11.16
CA SER A 420 -2.33 24.70 12.05
C SER A 420 -3.47 23.78 11.61
N THR A 421 -3.34 22.49 11.96
CA THR A 421 -4.40 21.51 11.89
C THR A 421 -4.76 21.07 13.29
N GLU A 422 -6.05 21.06 13.63
CA GLU A 422 -6.55 20.58 14.92
C GLU A 422 -7.36 19.28 14.73
N LEU A 423 -7.16 18.32 15.65
CA LEU A 423 -7.82 17.02 15.62
C LEU A 423 -8.62 16.83 16.91
N SER A 424 -9.85 16.36 16.78
CA SER A 424 -10.71 15.97 17.89
C SER A 424 -10.95 14.47 17.87
N TYR A 425 -11.14 13.88 19.05
CA TYR A 425 -11.30 12.44 19.22
C TYR A 425 -12.48 12.08 20.08
N ASP A 426 -13.09 10.94 19.81
CA ASP A 426 -14.06 10.32 20.72
C ASP A 426 -13.36 9.50 21.82
N ARG A 427 -14.16 8.88 22.71
CA ARG A 427 -13.65 8.04 23.80
C ARG A 427 -12.97 6.76 23.32
N ARG A 428 -13.26 6.32 22.07
CA ARG A 428 -12.65 5.13 21.45
C ARG A 428 -11.39 5.45 20.67
N GLY A 429 -11.01 6.74 20.62
CA GLY A 429 -9.84 7.23 19.91
C GLY A 429 -10.05 7.50 18.42
N ASN A 430 -11.28 7.44 17.94
CA ASN A 430 -11.58 7.80 16.56
C ASN A 430 -11.53 9.32 16.37
N ILE A 431 -10.99 9.77 15.24
CA ILE A 431 -10.97 11.19 14.88
C ILE A 431 -12.40 11.65 14.55
N THR A 432 -12.98 12.51 15.35
CA THR A 432 -14.35 13.04 15.12
C THR A 432 -14.36 14.31 14.31
N ALA A 433 -13.25 15.07 14.30
CA ALA A 433 -13.13 16.25 13.46
C ALA A 433 -11.65 16.55 13.15
N VAL A 434 -11.43 17.11 11.95
CA VAL A 434 -10.17 17.69 11.51
C VAL A 434 -10.47 19.12 11.08
N THR A 435 -9.84 20.11 11.74
CA THR A 435 -10.00 21.53 11.45
C THR A 435 -8.71 22.09 10.85
N ASP A 436 -8.82 22.75 9.72
CA ASP A 436 -7.71 23.35 8.99
C ASP A 436 -7.24 24.70 9.60
N GLY A 437 -6.23 25.32 9.00
CA GLY A 437 -5.67 26.61 9.44
C GLY A 437 -6.63 27.81 9.31
N ASN A 438 -7.69 27.69 8.54
CA ASN A 438 -8.74 28.69 8.34
C ASN A 438 -9.92 28.50 9.31
N GLY A 439 -9.93 27.38 10.07
CA GLY A 439 -11.02 27.03 10.97
C GLY A 439 -12.13 26.20 10.32
N ASN A 440 -11.94 25.74 9.08
CA ASN A 440 -12.87 24.86 8.38
C ASN A 440 -12.75 23.44 8.91
N SER A 441 -13.85 22.77 9.20
CA SER A 441 -13.84 21.49 9.87
C SER A 441 -14.59 20.41 9.08
N THR A 442 -13.89 19.31 8.82
CA THR A 442 -14.50 18.05 8.34
C THR A 442 -14.75 17.15 9.55
N SER A 443 -15.96 16.62 9.68
CA SER A 443 -16.34 15.74 10.80
C SER A 443 -16.69 14.33 10.36
N TYR A 444 -16.56 13.37 11.32
CA TYR A 444 -16.72 11.94 11.10
C TYR A 444 -17.60 11.33 12.18
N GLU A 445 -18.52 10.46 11.77
CA GLU A 445 -19.34 9.64 12.66
C GLU A 445 -18.98 8.16 12.47
N TYR A 446 -19.05 7.39 13.56
CA TYR A 446 -18.60 6.00 13.60
C TYR A 446 -19.66 5.07 14.18
N ASP A 447 -19.65 3.82 13.71
CA ASP A 447 -20.45 2.75 14.31
C ASP A 447 -19.74 2.10 15.52
N LEU A 448 -20.33 1.02 16.05
CA LEU A 448 -19.76 0.28 17.17
C LEU A 448 -18.42 -0.39 16.87
N LEU A 449 -18.13 -0.69 15.58
CA LEU A 449 -16.88 -1.30 15.12
C LEU A 449 -15.81 -0.27 14.75
N ASN A 450 -16.06 1.02 15.06
CA ASN A 450 -15.17 2.14 14.72
C ASN A 450 -15.02 2.36 13.19
N ARG A 451 -16.03 1.94 12.39
CA ARG A 451 -16.07 2.21 10.95
C ARG A 451 -16.79 3.54 10.70
N VAL A 452 -16.27 4.34 9.79
CA VAL A 452 -16.89 5.62 9.41
C VAL A 452 -18.25 5.36 8.75
N ILE A 453 -19.34 5.81 9.35
CA ILE A 453 -20.69 5.72 8.78
C ILE A 453 -21.13 7.01 8.13
N LYS A 454 -20.48 8.14 8.45
CA LYS A 454 -20.75 9.43 7.82
C LYS A 454 -19.50 10.32 7.87
N THR A 455 -19.26 11.02 6.76
CA THR A 455 -18.36 12.17 6.71
C THR A 455 -19.19 13.41 6.44
N THR A 456 -18.87 14.54 7.06
CA THR A 456 -19.49 15.84 6.78
C THR A 456 -18.38 16.84 6.51
N ASP A 457 -18.40 17.45 5.34
CA ASP A 457 -17.43 18.47 4.96
C ASP A 457 -17.65 19.80 5.68
N ALA A 458 -16.82 20.79 5.42
CA ALA A 458 -16.91 22.09 6.05
C ALA A 458 -18.08 22.95 5.51
N ASN A 459 -18.71 22.58 4.42
CA ASN A 459 -19.95 23.17 3.89
C ASN A 459 -21.22 22.47 4.43
N ASN A 460 -21.06 21.49 5.34
CA ASN A 460 -22.10 20.63 5.91
C ASN A 460 -22.71 19.61 4.93
N ASN A 461 -22.02 19.25 3.86
CA ASN A 461 -22.44 18.19 2.95
C ASN A 461 -22.04 16.83 3.50
N GLY A 462 -22.98 15.91 3.57
CA GLY A 462 -22.79 14.60 4.19
C GLY A 462 -22.68 13.45 3.20
N THR A 463 -21.64 12.60 3.33
CA THR A 463 -21.56 11.30 2.65
C THR A 463 -21.74 10.19 3.65
N HIS A 464 -22.64 9.24 3.38
CA HIS A 464 -22.97 8.12 4.26
C HIS A 464 -22.45 6.80 3.73
N PHE A 465 -22.01 5.92 4.64
CA PHE A 465 -21.47 4.61 4.35
C PHE A 465 -22.22 3.52 5.09
N SER A 466 -22.49 2.41 4.41
CA SER A 466 -22.99 1.18 5.04
C SER A 466 -22.04 0.03 4.76
N TYR A 467 -22.03 -0.95 5.65
CA TYR A 467 -21.11 -2.08 5.60
C TYR A 467 -21.85 -3.41 5.66
N ASP A 468 -21.25 -4.44 5.08
CA ASP A 468 -21.72 -5.80 5.26
C ASP A 468 -21.10 -6.46 6.52
N ALA A 469 -21.44 -7.72 6.77
CA ALA A 469 -20.94 -8.47 7.94
C ALA A 469 -19.44 -8.79 7.92
N SER A 470 -18.76 -8.58 6.79
CA SER A 470 -17.29 -8.71 6.62
C SER A 470 -16.58 -7.36 6.57
N ASP A 471 -17.18 -6.31 7.12
CA ASP A 471 -16.61 -4.94 7.17
C ASP A 471 -16.36 -4.28 5.82
N ARG A 472 -16.98 -4.77 4.74
CA ARG A 472 -16.84 -4.22 3.40
C ARG A 472 -17.95 -3.21 3.13
N ILE A 473 -17.63 -2.11 2.45
CA ILE A 473 -18.63 -1.11 2.06
C ILE A 473 -19.70 -1.76 1.18
N SER A 474 -20.95 -1.75 1.64
CA SER A 474 -22.11 -2.23 0.86
C SER A 474 -22.79 -1.11 0.09
N THR A 475 -22.88 0.10 0.68
CA THR A 475 -23.42 1.29 0.01
C THR A 475 -22.63 2.54 0.36
N VAL A 476 -22.60 3.48 -0.59
CA VAL A 476 -22.19 4.86 -0.38
C VAL A 476 -23.32 5.76 -0.87
N THR A 477 -23.79 6.67 -0.02
CA THR A 477 -24.79 7.67 -0.37
C THR A 477 -24.13 9.04 -0.32
N ASP A 478 -24.14 9.75 -1.43
CA ASP A 478 -23.57 11.09 -1.54
C ASP A 478 -24.48 12.17 -0.90
N ALA A 479 -24.00 13.41 -0.86
CA ALA A 479 -24.71 14.54 -0.26
C ALA A 479 -26.03 14.92 -0.98
N LEU A 480 -26.24 14.46 -2.22
CA LEU A 480 -27.50 14.66 -2.97
C LEU A 480 -28.44 13.46 -2.86
N GLY A 481 -28.04 12.39 -2.12
CA GLY A 481 -28.84 11.20 -1.90
C GLY A 481 -28.72 10.13 -2.99
N ASN A 482 -27.78 10.28 -3.94
CA ASN A 482 -27.49 9.21 -4.92
C ASN A 482 -26.79 8.05 -4.22
N VAL A 483 -27.10 6.82 -4.62
CA VAL A 483 -26.61 5.60 -3.94
C VAL A 483 -25.80 4.74 -4.88
N ARG A 484 -24.55 4.48 -4.51
CA ARG A 484 -23.68 3.47 -5.10
C ARG A 484 -23.73 2.20 -4.26
N LYS A 485 -23.83 1.03 -4.91
CA LYS A 485 -23.93 -0.28 -4.22
C LYS A 485 -22.82 -1.23 -4.69
N TYR A 486 -22.31 -2.02 -3.76
CA TYR A 486 -21.31 -3.05 -4.01
C TYR A 486 -21.88 -4.43 -3.68
N THR A 487 -21.60 -5.40 -4.53
CA THR A 487 -21.87 -6.81 -4.27
C THR A 487 -20.58 -7.61 -4.28
N TYR A 488 -20.51 -8.64 -3.46
CA TYR A 488 -19.30 -9.42 -3.24
C TYR A 488 -19.57 -10.92 -3.35
N ASN A 489 -18.56 -11.67 -3.79
CA ASN A 489 -18.60 -13.13 -3.65
C ASN A 489 -18.16 -13.56 -2.24
N ALA A 490 -18.27 -14.85 -1.92
CA ALA A 490 -17.87 -15.40 -0.63
C ALA A 490 -16.37 -15.20 -0.29
N GLY A 491 -15.51 -15.06 -1.30
CA GLY A 491 -14.08 -14.73 -1.13
C GLY A 491 -13.77 -13.24 -0.99
N GLY A 492 -14.79 -12.39 -0.83
CA GLY A 492 -14.61 -10.95 -0.60
C GLY A 492 -14.30 -10.10 -1.84
N LYS A 493 -14.37 -10.68 -3.04
CA LYS A 493 -14.13 -9.94 -4.29
C LYS A 493 -15.41 -9.27 -4.78
N VAL A 494 -15.30 -8.02 -5.27
CA VAL A 494 -16.43 -7.25 -5.82
C VAL A 494 -16.93 -7.93 -7.10
N THR A 495 -18.17 -8.40 -7.10
CA THR A 495 -18.83 -9.02 -8.28
C THR A 495 -19.68 -8.03 -9.04
N GLY A 496 -20.10 -6.94 -8.41
CA GLY A 496 -20.90 -5.91 -9.06
C GLY A 496 -20.74 -4.57 -8.35
N LEU A 497 -20.73 -3.53 -9.16
CA LEU A 497 -20.77 -2.14 -8.75
C LEU A 497 -21.96 -1.48 -9.46
N THR A 498 -23.04 -1.22 -8.73
CA THR A 498 -24.14 -0.37 -9.22
C THR A 498 -23.79 1.07 -8.87
N ASP A 499 -23.58 1.89 -9.90
CA ASP A 499 -23.14 3.27 -9.73
C ASP A 499 -24.30 4.21 -9.38
N PHE A 500 -24.05 5.47 -9.11
CA PHE A 500 -25.04 6.50 -8.75
C PHE A 500 -26.16 6.69 -9.79
N ASP A 501 -25.92 6.32 -11.05
CA ASP A 501 -26.94 6.31 -12.13
C ASP A 501 -27.81 5.02 -12.14
N GLY A 502 -27.60 4.13 -11.18
CA GLY A 502 -28.30 2.85 -11.07
C GLY A 502 -27.85 1.78 -12.09
N LYS A 503 -26.82 2.05 -12.90
CA LYS A 503 -26.27 1.09 -13.85
C LYS A 503 -25.17 0.27 -13.19
N THR A 504 -25.02 -0.99 -13.61
CA THR A 504 -24.10 -1.93 -12.95
C THR A 504 -22.98 -2.36 -13.88
N VAL A 505 -21.79 -2.32 -13.35
CA VAL A 505 -20.60 -2.99 -13.87
C VAL A 505 -20.43 -4.32 -13.13
N SER A 506 -20.10 -5.41 -13.81
CA SER A 506 -19.91 -6.73 -13.18
C SER A 506 -18.57 -7.35 -13.49
N PHE A 507 -18.11 -8.21 -12.55
CA PHE A 507 -16.83 -8.89 -12.61
C PHE A 507 -17.01 -10.38 -12.33
N ASP A 508 -16.44 -11.20 -13.21
CA ASP A 508 -16.31 -12.64 -12.99
C ASP A 508 -14.88 -12.96 -12.57
N TYR A 509 -14.75 -14.03 -11.80
CA TYR A 509 -13.47 -14.47 -11.24
C TYR A 509 -13.22 -15.95 -11.56
N ASN A 510 -11.97 -16.27 -11.90
CA ASN A 510 -11.53 -17.66 -12.00
C ASN A 510 -11.32 -18.28 -10.59
N ASP A 511 -10.94 -19.57 -10.54
CA ASP A 511 -10.72 -20.28 -9.28
C ASP A 511 -9.58 -19.70 -8.43
N LEU A 512 -8.60 -19.05 -9.05
CA LEU A 512 -7.53 -18.31 -8.36
C LEU A 512 -7.98 -16.98 -7.75
N GLY A 513 -9.22 -16.54 -8.01
CA GLY A 513 -9.71 -15.23 -7.57
C GLY A 513 -9.18 -14.04 -8.39
N LYS A 514 -8.70 -14.29 -9.61
CA LYS A 514 -8.35 -13.25 -10.58
C LYS A 514 -9.55 -12.93 -11.45
N ILE A 515 -9.70 -11.68 -11.88
CA ILE A 515 -10.79 -11.25 -12.76
C ILE A 515 -10.67 -11.99 -14.09
N SER A 516 -11.65 -12.84 -14.42
CA SER A 516 -11.71 -13.57 -15.71
C SER A 516 -12.55 -12.85 -16.76
N ALA A 517 -13.45 -11.96 -16.34
CA ALA A 517 -14.17 -11.09 -17.24
C ALA A 517 -14.68 -9.84 -16.52
N TYR A 518 -14.90 -8.82 -17.32
CA TYR A 518 -15.50 -7.55 -16.95
C TYR A 518 -16.65 -7.26 -17.91
N THR A 519 -17.80 -6.87 -17.40
CA THR A 519 -18.95 -6.43 -18.19
C THR A 519 -19.31 -5.01 -17.79
N ASP A 520 -19.33 -4.10 -18.73
CA ASP A 520 -19.60 -2.68 -18.51
C ASP A 520 -21.09 -2.34 -18.36
N LYS A 521 -21.44 -1.07 -18.19
CA LYS A 521 -22.80 -0.59 -17.98
C LYS A 521 -23.73 -0.80 -19.19
N GLU A 522 -23.19 -1.05 -20.39
CA GLU A 522 -23.95 -1.32 -21.63
C GLU A 522 -24.02 -2.82 -21.95
N GLY A 523 -23.35 -3.67 -21.16
CA GLY A 523 -23.34 -5.11 -21.33
C GLY A 523 -22.19 -5.61 -22.22
N TYR A 524 -21.27 -4.74 -22.64
CA TYR A 524 -20.08 -5.15 -23.39
C TYR A 524 -19.11 -5.88 -22.45
N ARG A 525 -18.61 -7.03 -22.91
CA ARG A 525 -17.83 -7.96 -22.13
C ARG A 525 -16.40 -8.09 -22.65
N ALA A 526 -15.42 -7.82 -21.79
CA ALA A 526 -14.01 -8.16 -22.01
C ALA A 526 -13.66 -9.42 -21.20
N GLU A 527 -12.80 -10.29 -21.75
CA GLU A 527 -12.34 -11.53 -21.13
C GLU A 527 -10.83 -11.47 -20.89
N ILE A 528 -10.39 -11.97 -19.73
CA ILE A 528 -8.98 -11.93 -19.30
C ILE A 528 -8.52 -13.36 -19.01
N SER A 529 -7.42 -13.76 -19.63
CA SER A 529 -6.76 -15.03 -19.36
C SER A 529 -5.40 -14.82 -18.72
N TYR A 530 -4.92 -15.82 -18.00
CA TYR A 530 -3.68 -15.76 -17.23
C TYR A 530 -2.74 -16.90 -17.63
N ASP A 531 -1.43 -16.67 -17.50
CA ASP A 531 -0.41 -17.69 -17.60
C ASP A 531 -0.27 -18.47 -16.28
N ARG A 532 0.66 -19.43 -16.24
CA ARG A 532 0.90 -20.26 -15.04
C ARG A 532 1.47 -19.46 -13.86
N MET A 533 2.07 -18.31 -14.07
CA MET A 533 2.58 -17.39 -13.02
C MET A 533 1.55 -16.35 -12.62
N TRP A 534 0.32 -16.48 -13.12
CA TRP A 534 -0.82 -15.56 -12.87
C TRP A 534 -0.65 -14.17 -13.46
N ASN A 535 0.24 -14.00 -14.42
CA ASN A 535 0.31 -12.79 -15.24
C ASN A 535 -0.79 -12.82 -16.29
N VAL A 536 -1.29 -11.66 -16.69
CA VAL A 536 -2.27 -11.56 -17.77
C VAL A 536 -1.65 -12.07 -19.08
N SER A 537 -2.12 -13.17 -19.60
CA SER A 537 -1.62 -13.75 -20.87
C SER A 537 -2.37 -13.26 -22.10
N SER A 538 -3.67 -12.92 -21.93
CA SER A 538 -4.44 -12.28 -22.98
C SER A 538 -5.63 -11.49 -22.46
N ILE A 539 -6.01 -10.45 -23.23
CA ILE A 539 -7.24 -9.71 -23.04
C ILE A 539 -8.00 -9.75 -24.38
N LYS A 540 -9.24 -10.26 -24.35
CA LYS A 540 -10.15 -10.20 -25.46
C LYS A 540 -11.14 -9.08 -25.23
N SER A 541 -11.08 -8.06 -26.06
CA SER A 541 -11.96 -6.91 -26.01
C SER A 541 -13.38 -7.24 -26.52
N PRO A 542 -14.40 -6.42 -26.22
CA PRO A 542 -15.79 -6.63 -26.66
C PRO A 542 -15.97 -6.71 -28.19
N ASP A 543 -15.14 -6.04 -28.96
CA ASP A 543 -15.11 -6.09 -30.43
C ASP A 543 -14.48 -7.38 -30.98
N GLY A 544 -13.98 -8.27 -30.11
CA GLY A 544 -13.30 -9.51 -30.45
C GLY A 544 -11.80 -9.38 -30.65
N GLY A 545 -11.23 -8.19 -30.59
CA GLY A 545 -9.78 -7.95 -30.65
C GLY A 545 -9.07 -8.66 -29.50
N ILE A 546 -7.92 -9.31 -29.78
CA ILE A 546 -7.17 -10.04 -28.76
C ILE A 546 -5.77 -9.46 -28.63
N GLN A 547 -5.46 -8.95 -27.45
CA GLN A 547 -4.11 -8.64 -27.03
C GLN A 547 -3.49 -9.86 -26.35
N ARG A 548 -2.17 -10.10 -26.56
CA ARG A 548 -1.44 -11.19 -25.92
C ARG A 548 -0.17 -10.68 -25.28
N PHE A 549 0.16 -11.24 -24.13
CA PHE A 549 1.31 -10.85 -23.31
C PHE A 549 2.18 -12.09 -23.03
N ILE A 550 3.47 -11.96 -23.22
CA ILE A 550 4.46 -13.00 -22.94
C ILE A 550 5.47 -12.42 -21.97
N TYR A 551 5.79 -13.19 -20.94
CA TYR A 551 6.71 -12.80 -19.88
C TYR A 551 7.98 -13.65 -19.93
N ASP A 552 9.06 -13.11 -19.36
CA ASP A 552 10.32 -13.86 -19.19
C ASP A 552 10.25 -14.72 -17.90
N SER A 553 11.35 -15.42 -17.59
CA SER A 553 11.49 -16.27 -16.39
C SER A 553 11.37 -15.48 -15.08
N ASP A 554 11.60 -14.17 -15.10
CA ASP A 554 11.50 -13.27 -13.94
C ASP A 554 10.15 -12.57 -13.86
N ASN A 555 9.13 -13.00 -14.65
CA ASN A 555 7.77 -12.44 -14.72
C ASN A 555 7.72 -10.98 -15.23
N ARG A 556 8.70 -10.54 -16.04
CA ARG A 556 8.72 -9.23 -16.68
C ARG A 556 8.15 -9.35 -18.08
N LEU A 557 7.35 -8.35 -18.52
CA LEU A 557 6.74 -8.35 -19.85
C LEU A 557 7.81 -8.33 -20.94
N LYS A 558 7.88 -9.40 -21.74
CA LYS A 558 8.85 -9.57 -22.82
C LYS A 558 8.28 -9.21 -24.19
N GLU A 559 7.02 -9.55 -24.45
CA GLU A 559 6.34 -9.26 -25.71
C GLU A 559 4.86 -8.94 -25.45
N HIS A 560 4.37 -7.88 -26.06
CA HIS A 560 2.95 -7.50 -26.14
C HIS A 560 2.53 -7.54 -27.61
N THR A 561 1.59 -8.41 -27.95
CA THR A 561 0.98 -8.49 -29.27
C THR A 561 -0.33 -7.71 -29.27
N LEU A 562 -0.44 -6.69 -30.09
CA LEU A 562 -1.63 -5.86 -30.29
C LEU A 562 -2.75 -6.64 -31.03
N PRO A 563 -4.04 -6.21 -30.99
CA PRO A 563 -5.14 -6.86 -31.69
C PRO A 563 -4.91 -7.07 -33.19
N MET A 564 -4.23 -6.14 -33.84
CA MET A 564 -3.88 -6.18 -35.26
C MET A 564 -2.61 -7.02 -35.57
N GLY A 565 -2.04 -7.71 -34.58
CA GLY A 565 -0.86 -8.57 -34.72
C GLY A 565 0.49 -7.86 -34.59
N GLY A 566 0.52 -6.55 -34.49
CA GLY A 566 1.75 -5.78 -34.21
C GLY A 566 2.35 -6.21 -32.86
N LYS A 567 3.69 -6.25 -32.75
CA LYS A 567 4.38 -6.73 -31.55
C LYS A 567 5.31 -5.67 -30.98
N ILE A 568 5.13 -5.39 -29.69
CA ILE A 568 6.04 -4.56 -28.89
C ILE A 568 6.91 -5.51 -28.07
N ARG A 569 8.24 -5.28 -28.04
CA ARG A 569 9.17 -6.15 -27.31
C ARG A 569 10.01 -5.35 -26.34
N TYR A 570 10.28 -5.97 -25.20
CA TYR A 570 11.01 -5.40 -24.09
C TYR A 570 12.21 -6.28 -23.74
N ALA A 571 13.35 -5.67 -23.42
CA ALA A 571 14.50 -6.36 -22.88
C ALA A 571 14.99 -5.68 -21.60
N TYR A 572 15.45 -6.49 -20.65
CA TYR A 572 15.84 -6.03 -19.32
C TYR A 572 17.25 -6.52 -18.96
N ASP A 573 17.90 -5.79 -18.04
CA ASP A 573 19.08 -6.30 -17.38
C ASP A 573 18.70 -7.31 -16.27
N ALA A 574 19.71 -7.87 -15.58
CA ALA A 574 19.48 -8.87 -14.55
C ALA A 574 18.78 -8.31 -13.30
N ALA A 575 18.94 -7.01 -12.99
CA ALA A 575 18.28 -6.35 -11.86
C ALA A 575 16.83 -5.93 -12.19
N GLY A 576 16.45 -5.89 -13.48
CA GLY A 576 15.09 -5.57 -13.92
C GLY A 576 14.95 -4.20 -14.59
N ASN A 577 16.05 -3.47 -14.85
CA ASN A 577 16.01 -2.20 -15.56
C ASN A 577 15.73 -2.44 -17.05
N LEU A 578 14.85 -1.65 -17.66
CA LEU A 578 14.50 -1.75 -19.09
C LEU A 578 15.67 -1.31 -19.95
N LEU A 579 16.26 -2.22 -20.72
CA LEU A 579 17.38 -1.93 -21.63
C LEU A 579 16.91 -1.49 -23.02
N SER A 580 15.79 -2.03 -23.48
CA SER A 580 15.23 -1.62 -24.77
C SER A 580 13.75 -1.90 -24.89
N GLU A 581 13.08 -1.07 -25.69
CA GLU A 581 11.72 -1.24 -26.18
C GLU A 581 11.70 -1.17 -27.70
N THR A 582 11.11 -2.18 -28.35
CA THR A 582 10.93 -2.20 -29.81
C THR A 582 9.45 -2.13 -30.11
N ASP A 583 9.00 -1.12 -30.84
CA ASP A 583 7.60 -0.91 -31.23
C ASP A 583 7.13 -1.91 -32.33
N ALA A 584 5.85 -1.84 -32.66
CA ALA A 584 5.24 -2.72 -33.68
C ALA A 584 5.78 -2.49 -35.11
N ALA A 585 6.40 -1.36 -35.37
CA ALA A 585 7.05 -1.04 -36.64
C ALA A 585 8.51 -1.54 -36.70
N GLY A 586 9.07 -1.99 -35.59
CA GLY A 586 10.44 -2.46 -35.44
C GLY A 586 11.44 -1.37 -35.01
N ASN A 587 10.96 -0.18 -34.66
CA ASN A 587 11.80 0.89 -34.14
C ASN A 587 12.17 0.59 -32.67
N THR A 588 13.45 0.79 -32.32
CA THR A 588 13.95 0.41 -30.98
C THR A 588 14.53 1.58 -30.24
N ALA A 589 13.94 1.91 -29.08
CA ALA A 589 14.53 2.78 -28.07
C ALA A 589 15.45 1.96 -27.14
N ARG A 590 16.56 2.57 -26.65
CA ARG A 590 17.53 1.93 -25.72
C ARG A 590 17.79 2.81 -24.50
N TYR A 591 18.06 2.14 -23.39
CA TYR A 591 18.24 2.78 -22.09
C TYR A 591 19.52 2.25 -21.42
N ALA A 592 20.24 3.13 -20.71
CA ALA A 592 21.38 2.74 -19.90
C ALA A 592 21.32 3.39 -18.51
N TYR A 593 21.84 2.67 -17.53
CA TYR A 593 21.71 3.02 -16.12
C TYR A 593 23.09 3.09 -15.46
N ASP A 594 23.20 3.84 -14.37
CA ASP A 594 24.39 3.90 -13.53
C ASP A 594 24.36 2.77 -12.43
N GLU A 595 25.39 2.78 -11.57
CA GLU A 595 25.53 1.81 -10.47
C GLU A 595 24.43 1.94 -9.38
N ALA A 596 23.63 3.01 -9.40
CA ALA A 596 22.49 3.23 -8.50
C ALA A 596 21.13 2.98 -9.22
N ASP A 597 21.16 2.32 -10.38
CA ASP A 597 20.01 2.01 -11.23
C ASP A 597 19.24 3.27 -11.71
N ARG A 598 19.94 4.41 -11.85
CA ARG A 598 19.34 5.64 -12.39
C ARG A 598 19.60 5.72 -13.90
N LEU A 599 18.58 6.13 -14.66
CA LEU A 599 18.68 6.32 -16.12
C LEU A 599 19.70 7.41 -16.45
N VAL A 600 20.81 7.07 -17.11
CA VAL A 600 21.83 8.03 -17.53
C VAL A 600 21.84 8.30 -19.02
N ARG A 601 21.21 7.44 -19.82
CA ARG A 601 21.15 7.60 -21.27
C ARG A 601 19.89 6.95 -21.83
N MET A 602 19.21 7.69 -22.69
CA MET A 602 18.12 7.22 -23.52
C MET A 602 18.50 7.48 -24.99
N GLU A 603 18.34 6.45 -25.85
CA GLU A 603 18.49 6.55 -27.28
C GLU A 603 17.15 6.23 -27.92
N ALA A 604 16.53 7.20 -28.54
CA ALA A 604 15.28 7.03 -29.25
C ALA A 604 15.48 6.22 -30.53
N ALA A 605 14.40 5.72 -31.13
CA ALA A 605 14.44 4.84 -32.27
C ALA A 605 15.03 5.47 -33.55
N ASP A 606 14.99 6.78 -33.66
CA ASP A 606 15.61 7.58 -34.73
C ASP A 606 17.11 7.85 -34.48
N GLY A 607 17.66 7.37 -33.38
CA GLY A 607 19.03 7.56 -32.93
C GLY A 607 19.28 8.84 -32.14
N ALA A 608 18.23 9.62 -31.84
CA ALA A 608 18.33 10.76 -30.93
C ALA A 608 18.76 10.32 -29.53
N VAL A 609 19.78 10.96 -28.95
CA VAL A 609 20.32 10.58 -27.63
C VAL A 609 20.07 11.69 -26.63
N THR A 610 19.44 11.32 -25.52
CA THR A 610 19.31 12.17 -24.34
C THR A 610 20.16 11.57 -23.21
N THR A 611 20.93 12.40 -22.49
CA THR A 611 21.72 11.95 -21.32
C THR A 611 21.32 12.73 -20.07
N PHE A 612 21.45 12.07 -18.93
CA PHE A 612 21.04 12.56 -17.63
C PHE A 612 22.19 12.51 -16.64
N GLY A 613 22.41 13.61 -15.92
CA GLY A 613 23.41 13.72 -14.87
C GLY A 613 22.76 13.88 -13.51
N TYR A 614 23.35 13.26 -12.48
CA TYR A 614 22.81 13.27 -11.12
C TYR A 614 23.85 13.71 -10.12
N ASP A 615 23.39 14.37 -9.07
CA ASP A 615 24.23 14.66 -7.91
C ASP A 615 24.41 13.42 -7.00
N HIS A 616 25.23 13.56 -5.96
CA HIS A 616 25.44 12.50 -4.97
C HIS A 616 24.21 12.19 -4.10
N GLU A 617 23.17 13.01 -4.15
CA GLU A 617 21.93 12.83 -3.39
C GLU A 617 20.87 12.15 -4.23
N GLY A 618 21.10 12.05 -5.56
CA GLY A 618 20.24 11.42 -6.54
C GLY A 618 19.31 12.40 -7.27
N ASN A 619 19.49 13.72 -7.10
CA ASN A 619 18.74 14.72 -7.86
C ASN A 619 19.27 14.79 -9.29
N LEU A 620 18.38 14.95 -10.28
CA LEU A 620 18.73 15.18 -11.68
C LEU A 620 19.30 16.61 -11.81
N VAL A 621 20.60 16.77 -12.06
CA VAL A 621 21.26 18.08 -12.15
C VAL A 621 21.54 18.53 -13.57
N SER A 622 21.48 17.62 -14.54
CA SER A 622 21.61 17.99 -15.95
C SER A 622 20.88 17.02 -16.87
N GLU A 623 20.36 17.57 -17.95
CA GLU A 623 19.78 16.84 -19.09
C GLU A 623 20.39 17.41 -20.38
N THR A 624 20.91 16.53 -21.22
CA THR A 624 21.44 16.92 -22.53
C THR A 624 20.60 16.29 -23.62
N ASP A 625 19.99 17.10 -24.48
CA ASP A 625 19.16 16.62 -25.58
C ASP A 625 20.00 16.09 -26.77
N ALA A 626 19.32 15.59 -27.80
CA ALA A 626 19.97 15.02 -28.97
C ALA A 626 20.75 16.05 -29.83
N LEU A 627 20.53 17.34 -29.64
CA LEU A 627 21.24 18.43 -30.31
C LEU A 627 22.44 18.92 -29.49
N GLY A 628 22.62 18.37 -28.28
CA GLY A 628 23.69 18.77 -27.35
C GLY A 628 23.30 19.97 -26.49
N HIS A 629 22.06 20.41 -26.49
CA HIS A 629 21.60 21.46 -25.58
C HIS A 629 21.54 20.89 -24.15
N VAL A 630 22.15 21.60 -23.21
CA VAL A 630 22.17 21.20 -21.80
C VAL A 630 21.18 22.04 -21.02
N THR A 631 20.28 21.40 -20.29
CA THR A 631 19.45 22.00 -19.25
C THR A 631 20.00 21.59 -17.89
N GLU A 632 20.29 22.57 -17.01
CA GLU A 632 20.81 22.32 -15.68
C GLU A 632 19.79 22.68 -14.60
N TYR A 633 19.82 21.92 -13.50
CA TYR A 633 18.87 22.04 -12.41
C TYR A 633 19.62 22.25 -11.08
N THR A 634 19.11 23.16 -10.26
CA THR A 634 19.61 23.37 -8.89
C THR A 634 18.53 23.05 -7.87
N TYR A 635 18.96 22.64 -6.67
CA TYR A 635 18.08 22.17 -5.62
C TYR A 635 18.43 22.77 -4.26
N ASP A 636 17.43 22.91 -3.39
CA ASP A 636 17.66 23.23 -1.99
C ASP A 636 17.97 21.97 -1.16
N ASP A 637 18.23 22.18 0.12
CA ASP A 637 18.54 21.07 1.04
C ASP A 637 17.36 20.15 1.34
N LEU A 638 16.14 20.43 0.85
CA LEU A 638 14.99 19.52 0.86
C LEU A 638 14.87 18.71 -0.44
N GLY A 639 15.74 18.95 -1.44
CA GLY A 639 15.67 18.34 -2.75
C GLY A 639 14.58 18.93 -3.65
N ARG A 640 14.08 20.13 -3.35
CA ARG A 640 13.16 20.87 -4.22
C ARG A 640 13.94 21.69 -5.23
N ARG A 641 13.46 21.72 -6.48
CA ARG A 641 14.12 22.45 -7.56
C ARG A 641 14.05 23.96 -7.32
N THR A 642 15.20 24.61 -7.21
CA THR A 642 15.34 26.07 -7.00
C THR A 642 15.73 26.83 -8.25
N GLY A 643 16.19 26.14 -9.29
CA GLY A 643 16.52 26.79 -10.56
C GLY A 643 16.56 25.85 -11.73
N VAL A 644 16.30 26.41 -12.89
CA VAL A 644 16.44 25.77 -14.21
C VAL A 644 17.25 26.69 -15.09
N MET A 645 18.39 26.24 -15.57
CA MET A 645 19.20 26.96 -16.55
C MET A 645 19.05 26.26 -17.92
N ASP A 646 18.61 27.02 -18.91
CA ASP A 646 18.50 26.48 -20.27
C ASP A 646 19.84 26.48 -21.02
N ALA A 647 19.88 25.91 -22.21
CA ALA A 647 21.06 25.80 -23.05
C ALA A 647 21.67 27.15 -23.48
N ALA A 648 20.93 28.25 -23.40
CA ALA A 648 21.41 29.60 -23.65
C ALA A 648 22.00 30.25 -22.38
N GLY A 649 22.00 29.56 -21.23
CA GLY A 649 22.45 30.07 -19.96
C GLY A 649 21.43 30.96 -19.24
N ALA A 650 20.16 30.97 -19.69
CA ALA A 650 19.11 31.75 -19.06
C ALA A 650 18.55 30.98 -17.85
N VAL A 651 18.55 31.63 -16.69
CA VAL A 651 18.16 30.97 -15.42
C VAL A 651 16.78 31.41 -14.98
N THR A 652 15.90 30.44 -14.79
CA THR A 652 14.62 30.61 -14.08
C THR A 652 14.78 30.12 -12.64
N GLY A 653 14.60 31.03 -11.66
CA GLY A 653 14.70 30.72 -10.24
C GLY A 653 13.35 30.45 -9.61
N ILE A 654 13.30 29.52 -8.64
CA ILE A 654 12.09 29.15 -7.89
C ILE A 654 12.38 29.32 -6.40
N ILE A 655 11.54 30.08 -5.71
CA ILE A 655 11.64 30.33 -4.27
C ILE A 655 10.39 29.77 -3.60
N TYR A 656 10.59 29.09 -2.49
CA TYR A 656 9.53 28.47 -1.70
C TYR A 656 9.32 29.22 -0.37
N ASN A 657 8.08 29.23 0.11
CA ASN A 657 7.76 29.70 1.45
C ASN A 657 8.07 28.61 2.50
N GLU A 658 7.87 28.92 3.78
CA GLU A 658 8.10 28.00 4.91
C GLU A 658 7.15 26.78 4.91
N ALA A 659 5.96 26.89 4.28
CA ALA A 659 5.04 25.78 4.06
C ALA A 659 5.46 24.84 2.92
N GLY A 660 6.43 25.27 2.08
CA GLY A 660 6.91 24.52 0.93
C GLY A 660 6.21 24.84 -0.38
N ASN A 661 5.33 25.83 -0.40
CA ASN A 661 4.67 26.31 -1.61
C ASN A 661 5.57 27.28 -2.39
N VAL A 662 5.44 27.32 -3.72
CA VAL A 662 6.19 28.28 -4.56
C VAL A 662 5.74 29.71 -4.23
N ALA A 663 6.63 30.50 -3.64
CA ALA A 663 6.35 31.89 -3.29
C ALA A 663 6.72 32.87 -4.42
N GLU A 664 7.77 32.55 -5.21
CA GLU A 664 8.24 33.42 -6.28
C GLU A 664 8.87 32.60 -7.40
N ILE A 665 8.59 32.99 -8.66
CA ILE A 665 9.31 32.55 -9.85
C ILE A 665 10.05 33.76 -10.40
N ARG A 666 11.36 33.66 -10.53
CA ARG A 666 12.24 34.69 -11.13
C ARG A 666 12.59 34.28 -12.55
N TYR A 667 12.28 35.15 -13.51
CA TYR A 667 12.58 34.90 -14.91
C TYR A 667 14.00 35.45 -15.27
N PRO A 668 14.60 34.95 -16.37
CA PRO A 668 15.95 35.34 -16.80
C PRO A 668 16.11 36.84 -17.06
N ASN A 669 15.06 37.54 -17.44
CA ASN A 669 15.04 38.99 -17.66
C ASN A 669 14.97 39.80 -16.36
N GLY A 670 15.00 39.15 -15.18
CA GLY A 670 14.92 39.78 -13.87
C GLY A 670 13.50 40.08 -13.40
N SER A 671 12.49 39.82 -14.22
CA SER A 671 11.09 39.94 -13.81
C SER A 671 10.67 38.78 -12.91
N ARG A 672 9.55 38.90 -12.19
CA ARG A 672 9.11 37.89 -11.23
C ARG A 672 7.59 37.77 -11.16
N THR A 673 7.10 36.54 -10.91
CA THR A 673 5.74 36.26 -10.49
C THR A 673 5.77 35.87 -9.02
N MET A 674 4.88 36.45 -8.19
CA MET A 674 4.78 36.16 -6.76
C MET A 674 3.44 35.53 -6.44
N TYR A 675 3.44 34.58 -5.50
CA TYR A 675 2.27 33.87 -5.05
C TYR A 675 2.06 34.07 -3.56
N ALA A 676 0.85 34.43 -3.14
CA ALA A 676 0.43 34.43 -1.76
C ALA A 676 -0.60 33.31 -1.53
N TYR A 677 -0.58 32.79 -0.31
CA TYR A 677 -1.41 31.65 0.09
C TYR A 677 -2.17 31.98 1.35
N GLU A 678 -3.42 31.52 1.43
CA GLU A 678 -4.18 31.53 2.67
C GLU A 678 -3.65 30.47 3.64
N ARG A 679 -4.12 30.48 4.90
CA ARG A 679 -3.68 29.54 5.93
C ARG A 679 -4.02 28.08 5.67
N GLY A 680 -4.99 27.82 4.77
CA GLY A 680 -5.33 26.48 4.26
C GLY A 680 -4.41 25.98 3.15
N GLY A 681 -3.45 26.82 2.69
CA GLY A 681 -2.45 26.48 1.68
C GLY A 681 -2.93 26.64 0.23
N ARG A 682 -4.10 27.24 -0.01
CA ARG A 682 -4.61 27.56 -1.35
C ARG A 682 -4.12 28.92 -1.80
N ILE A 683 -3.95 29.15 -3.12
CA ILE A 683 -3.50 30.43 -3.68
C ILE A 683 -4.55 31.50 -3.38
N GLU A 684 -4.17 32.55 -2.64
CA GLU A 684 -4.97 33.73 -2.37
C GLU A 684 -4.77 34.81 -3.44
N SER A 685 -3.52 34.98 -3.91
CA SER A 685 -3.23 35.91 -4.99
C SER A 685 -1.98 35.58 -5.78
N VAL A 686 -1.94 36.08 -7.01
CA VAL A 686 -0.77 36.02 -7.91
C VAL A 686 -0.46 37.43 -8.35
N LEU A 687 0.79 37.88 -8.24
CA LEU A 687 1.29 39.18 -8.75
C LEU A 687 2.22 38.91 -9.93
N TYR A 688 1.88 39.41 -11.10
CA TYR A 688 2.63 39.25 -12.34
C TYR A 688 3.75 40.26 -12.51
N PRO A 689 4.70 40.04 -13.47
CA PRO A 689 5.85 40.93 -13.69
C PRO A 689 5.50 42.35 -14.09
N ASP A 690 4.39 42.63 -14.69
CA ASP A 690 3.90 43.92 -15.11
C ASP A 690 3.20 44.72 -13.99
N GLY A 691 3.11 44.10 -12.80
CA GLY A 691 2.44 44.68 -11.60
C GLY A 691 0.94 44.43 -11.58
N SER A 692 0.35 43.78 -12.61
CA SER A 692 -1.01 43.28 -12.55
C SER A 692 -1.09 42.05 -11.65
N GLY A 693 -2.27 41.67 -11.17
CA GLY A 693 -2.44 40.53 -10.28
C GLY A 693 -3.82 39.92 -10.34
N GLU A 694 -3.91 38.68 -9.91
CA GLU A 694 -5.17 37.95 -9.74
C GLU A 694 -5.37 37.63 -8.26
N SER A 695 -6.63 37.58 -7.81
CA SER A 695 -6.97 37.14 -6.47
C SER A 695 -8.11 36.12 -6.50
N TYR A 696 -8.14 35.26 -5.48
CA TYR A 696 -9.06 34.14 -5.38
C TYR A 696 -9.64 34.06 -3.97
N ALA A 697 -10.94 33.73 -3.88
CA ALA A 697 -11.59 33.41 -2.64
C ALA A 697 -12.20 32.02 -2.71
N TYR A 698 -12.35 31.38 -1.54
CA TYR A 698 -12.82 30.01 -1.43
C TYR A 698 -13.89 29.87 -0.36
N ASP A 699 -14.79 28.91 -0.55
CA ASP A 699 -15.71 28.47 0.50
C ASP A 699 -14.98 27.60 1.54
N ALA A 700 -15.74 27.15 2.55
CA ALA A 700 -15.18 26.36 3.64
C ALA A 700 -14.69 24.97 3.20
N ALA A 701 -15.30 24.35 2.17
CA ALA A 701 -14.86 23.05 1.62
C ALA A 701 -13.65 23.18 0.68
N GLY A 702 -13.33 24.42 0.22
CA GLY A 702 -12.20 24.69 -0.63
C GLY A 702 -12.52 24.97 -2.09
N ASN A 703 -13.80 25.10 -2.42
CA ASN A 703 -14.22 25.46 -3.77
C ASN A 703 -13.98 26.94 -4.01
N MET A 704 -13.42 27.30 -5.17
CA MET A 704 -13.23 28.70 -5.55
C MET A 704 -14.57 29.38 -5.76
N THR A 705 -14.90 30.40 -4.94
CA THR A 705 -16.11 31.18 -5.05
C THR A 705 -15.95 32.44 -5.88
N ASP A 706 -14.75 33.03 -5.84
CA ASP A 706 -14.49 34.29 -6.53
C ASP A 706 -13.10 34.30 -7.13
N ARG A 707 -12.97 34.92 -8.31
CA ARG A 707 -11.71 35.24 -8.96
C ARG A 707 -11.76 36.67 -9.48
N THR A 708 -10.81 37.48 -9.12
CA THR A 708 -10.57 38.77 -9.75
C THR A 708 -9.39 38.62 -10.70
N THR A 709 -9.58 38.93 -11.99
CA THR A 709 -8.54 38.81 -13.01
C THR A 709 -7.54 39.95 -12.91
N ASN A 710 -6.40 39.83 -13.61
CA ASN A 710 -5.41 40.90 -13.72
C ASN A 710 -5.93 42.19 -14.38
N ALA A 711 -7.04 42.14 -15.10
CA ALA A 711 -7.76 43.30 -15.64
C ALA A 711 -8.73 43.95 -14.62
N GLY A 712 -8.83 43.40 -13.42
CA GLY A 712 -9.78 43.83 -12.39
C GLY A 712 -11.21 43.29 -12.58
N GLU A 713 -11.39 42.32 -13.47
CA GLU A 713 -12.69 41.71 -13.74
C GLU A 713 -13.04 40.68 -12.65
N HIS A 714 -14.22 40.74 -12.14
CA HIS A 714 -14.70 39.89 -11.05
C HIS A 714 -15.61 38.78 -11.58
N TRP A 715 -15.24 37.54 -11.30
CA TRP A 715 -15.99 36.31 -11.61
C TRP A 715 -16.44 35.66 -10.32
N HIS A 716 -17.71 35.22 -10.28
CA HIS A 716 -18.26 34.50 -9.13
C HIS A 716 -18.70 33.10 -9.55
N TYR A 717 -18.45 32.09 -8.67
CA TYR A 717 -18.73 30.67 -8.90
C TYR A 717 -19.62 30.13 -7.77
N SER A 718 -20.73 29.50 -8.13
CA SER A 718 -21.61 28.81 -7.19
C SER A 718 -21.44 27.31 -7.34
N HIS A 719 -21.52 26.58 -6.23
CA HIS A 719 -21.34 25.13 -6.20
C HIS A 719 -22.54 24.41 -5.60
N ASP A 720 -22.72 23.14 -5.96
CA ASP A 720 -23.69 22.26 -5.29
C ASP A 720 -23.03 21.48 -4.13
N ALA A 721 -23.80 20.59 -3.51
CA ALA A 721 -23.36 19.78 -2.38
C ALA A 721 -22.33 18.67 -2.74
N LEU A 722 -21.96 18.54 -4.01
CA LEU A 722 -20.88 17.67 -4.50
C LEU A 722 -19.71 18.49 -5.08
N ASP A 723 -19.60 19.78 -4.68
CA ASP A 723 -18.55 20.71 -5.08
C ASP A 723 -18.49 20.99 -6.60
N ARG A 724 -19.59 20.77 -7.33
CA ARG A 724 -19.68 21.01 -8.78
C ARG A 724 -20.18 22.43 -9.04
N ILE A 725 -19.59 23.12 -10.02
CA ILE A 725 -20.00 24.48 -10.40
C ILE A 725 -21.42 24.46 -10.98
N THR A 726 -22.36 25.11 -10.31
CA THR A 726 -23.75 25.25 -10.76
C THR A 726 -24.04 26.56 -11.49
N ALA A 727 -23.25 27.60 -11.18
CA ALA A 727 -23.35 28.88 -11.89
C ALA A 727 -22.00 29.60 -11.95
N ILE A 728 -21.77 30.32 -13.05
CA ILE A 728 -20.64 31.22 -13.24
C ILE A 728 -21.21 32.59 -13.60
N THR A 729 -20.97 33.60 -12.76
CA THR A 729 -21.33 34.98 -13.04
C THR A 729 -20.11 35.73 -13.58
N ASN A 730 -20.23 36.30 -14.77
CA ASN A 730 -19.17 37.06 -15.41
C ASN A 730 -19.12 38.51 -14.89
N PRO A 731 -18.08 39.30 -15.20
CA PRO A 731 -17.94 40.68 -14.73
C PRO A 731 -19.07 41.65 -15.21
N ALA A 732 -19.77 41.31 -16.26
CA ALA A 732 -20.92 42.10 -16.76
C ALA A 732 -22.26 41.74 -16.05
N GLY A 733 -22.23 40.73 -15.12
CA GLY A 733 -23.39 40.24 -14.42
C GLY A 733 -24.19 39.20 -15.21
N GLY A 734 -23.72 38.74 -16.36
CA GLY A 734 -24.28 37.58 -17.07
C GLY A 734 -23.98 36.29 -16.34
N GLU A 735 -24.96 35.38 -16.26
CA GLU A 735 -24.86 34.15 -15.49
C GLU A 735 -25.00 32.92 -16.40
N ALA A 736 -23.96 32.07 -16.48
CA ALA A 736 -24.04 30.76 -17.08
C ALA A 736 -24.37 29.70 -16.02
N LYS A 737 -25.29 28.76 -16.29
CA LYS A 737 -25.80 27.75 -15.34
C LYS A 737 -25.55 26.34 -15.83
N PHE A 738 -25.27 25.43 -14.89
CA PHE A 738 -25.01 24.03 -15.17
C PHE A 738 -25.88 23.13 -14.31
N THR A 739 -26.42 22.09 -14.92
CA THR A 739 -27.13 21.00 -14.25
C THR A 739 -26.44 19.68 -14.54
N TYR A 740 -26.37 18.79 -13.56
CA TYR A 740 -25.64 17.56 -13.63
C TYR A 740 -26.51 16.34 -13.42
N ASP A 741 -26.10 15.22 -13.99
CA ASP A 741 -26.65 13.92 -13.61
C ASP A 741 -25.97 13.40 -12.31
N ALA A 742 -26.40 12.21 -11.88
CA ALA A 742 -25.87 11.57 -10.67
C ALA A 742 -24.38 11.18 -10.76
N LEU A 743 -23.80 11.11 -11.97
CA LEU A 743 -22.37 10.83 -12.19
C LEU A 743 -21.51 12.10 -12.32
N GLY A 744 -22.13 13.30 -12.21
CA GLY A 744 -21.41 14.57 -12.32
C GLY A 744 -21.21 15.07 -13.75
N ARG A 745 -21.89 14.49 -14.76
CA ARG A 745 -21.82 14.96 -16.14
C ARG A 745 -22.85 16.06 -16.37
N VAL A 746 -22.47 17.11 -17.09
CA VAL A 746 -23.37 18.23 -17.42
C VAL A 746 -24.52 17.72 -18.31
N THR A 747 -25.77 17.85 -17.85
CA THR A 747 -26.97 17.51 -18.64
C THR A 747 -27.61 18.73 -19.25
N LYS A 748 -27.37 19.93 -18.69
CA LYS A 748 -27.89 21.19 -19.20
C LYS A 748 -26.87 22.29 -18.92
N ALA A 749 -26.61 23.12 -19.90
CA ALA A 749 -25.87 24.36 -19.78
C ALA A 749 -26.70 25.51 -20.36
N ASP A 750 -26.92 26.53 -19.54
CA ASP A 750 -27.51 27.82 -19.97
C ASP A 750 -26.35 28.84 -20.10
N ASP A 751 -26.25 29.54 -21.23
CA ASP A 751 -25.28 30.62 -21.37
C ASP A 751 -25.80 31.93 -20.73
N GLU A 752 -24.94 32.97 -20.72
CA GLU A 752 -25.27 34.25 -20.10
C GLU A 752 -26.44 34.99 -20.81
N ASN A 753 -26.84 34.57 -22.02
CA ASN A 753 -27.97 35.10 -22.77
C ASN A 753 -29.24 34.28 -22.55
N GLY A 754 -29.18 33.21 -21.77
CA GLY A 754 -30.26 32.28 -21.51
C GLY A 754 -30.47 31.22 -22.60
N ASN A 755 -29.52 31.06 -23.53
CA ASN A 755 -29.56 29.99 -24.52
C ASN A 755 -29.22 28.65 -23.81
N THR A 756 -30.06 27.66 -24.00
CA THR A 756 -29.92 26.35 -23.34
C THR A 756 -29.35 25.33 -24.33
N THR A 757 -28.29 24.62 -23.87
CA THR A 757 -27.80 23.41 -24.53
C THR A 757 -28.01 22.21 -23.59
N CYS A 758 -28.62 21.13 -24.09
CA CYS A 758 -28.84 19.90 -23.33
C CYS A 758 -27.95 18.78 -23.84
N TYR A 759 -27.50 17.92 -22.90
CA TYR A 759 -26.60 16.80 -23.17
C TYR A 759 -27.19 15.51 -22.62
N GLU A 760 -27.17 14.45 -23.41
CA GLU A 760 -27.49 13.10 -23.01
C GLU A 760 -26.31 12.18 -23.19
N TYR A 761 -26.15 11.20 -22.31
CA TYR A 761 -25.01 10.31 -22.28
C TYR A 761 -25.41 8.84 -22.39
N THR A 762 -24.56 8.03 -22.99
CA THR A 762 -24.70 6.58 -22.91
C THR A 762 -24.43 6.11 -21.48
N PRO A 763 -24.85 4.90 -21.10
CA PRO A 763 -24.52 4.32 -19.79
C PRO A 763 -23.02 4.28 -19.47
N ASN A 764 -22.16 4.08 -20.48
CA ASN A 764 -20.71 4.09 -20.33
C ASN A 764 -20.07 5.49 -20.26
N GLY A 765 -20.89 6.55 -20.44
CA GLY A 765 -20.45 7.94 -20.27
C GLY A 765 -20.10 8.68 -21.56
N ASN A 766 -20.24 8.06 -22.70
CA ASN A 766 -20.05 8.73 -24.00
C ASN A 766 -21.23 9.68 -24.28
N LEU A 767 -20.97 10.82 -24.93
CA LEU A 767 -22.00 11.77 -25.32
C LEU A 767 -22.93 11.14 -26.40
N ALA A 768 -24.19 10.93 -26.03
CA ALA A 768 -25.18 10.29 -26.92
C ALA A 768 -25.94 11.30 -27.77
N LYS A 769 -26.23 12.48 -27.20
CA LYS A 769 -27.02 13.51 -27.89
C LYS A 769 -26.70 14.90 -27.35
N VAL A 770 -26.69 15.87 -28.21
CA VAL A 770 -26.69 17.32 -27.89
C VAL A 770 -27.91 17.96 -28.54
N THR A 771 -28.62 18.77 -27.78
CA THR A 771 -29.69 19.63 -28.27
C THR A 771 -29.27 21.08 -28.04
N ASP A 772 -29.13 21.88 -29.12
CA ASP A 772 -28.72 23.28 -29.02
C ASP A 772 -29.93 24.20 -28.65
N ALA A 773 -29.65 25.48 -28.45
CA ALA A 773 -30.64 26.47 -28.07
C ALA A 773 -31.72 26.73 -29.16
N LEU A 774 -31.48 26.34 -30.41
CA LEU A 774 -32.40 26.41 -31.52
C LEU A 774 -33.27 25.14 -31.65
N GLY A 775 -32.97 24.11 -30.81
CA GLY A 775 -33.65 22.83 -30.84
C GLY A 775 -33.08 21.88 -31.91
N ASN A 776 -31.92 22.19 -32.49
CA ASN A 776 -31.23 21.23 -33.36
C ASN A 776 -30.62 20.11 -32.52
N GLU A 777 -30.78 18.88 -32.96
CA GLU A 777 -30.27 17.70 -32.27
C GLU A 777 -29.12 17.05 -33.04
N THR A 778 -28.03 16.78 -32.35
CA THR A 778 -26.91 16.00 -32.86
C THR A 778 -26.81 14.70 -32.05
N PHE A 779 -26.88 13.57 -32.75
CA PHE A 779 -26.77 12.21 -32.17
C PHE A 779 -25.40 11.62 -32.45
N TYR A 780 -24.91 10.83 -31.51
CA TYR A 780 -23.62 10.15 -31.59
C TYR A 780 -23.82 8.67 -31.28
N GLN A 781 -23.19 7.80 -32.08
CA GLN A 781 -23.20 6.36 -31.88
C GLN A 781 -21.77 5.86 -31.73
N TYR A 782 -21.61 4.84 -30.92
CA TYR A 782 -20.30 4.29 -30.56
C TYR A 782 -20.28 2.79 -30.76
N ASP A 783 -19.10 2.27 -31.06
CA ASP A 783 -18.87 0.83 -31.05
C ASP A 783 -18.68 0.31 -29.59
N ALA A 784 -18.49 -1.01 -29.47
CA ALA A 784 -18.30 -1.66 -28.16
C ALA A 784 -16.98 -1.25 -27.45
N MET A 785 -16.08 -0.55 -28.12
CA MET A 785 -14.83 -0.02 -27.58
C MET A 785 -14.93 1.48 -27.23
N GLY A 786 -16.09 2.10 -27.47
CA GLY A 786 -16.31 3.51 -27.22
C GLY A 786 -15.79 4.44 -28.34
N HIS A 787 -15.43 3.90 -29.52
CA HIS A 787 -15.06 4.74 -30.64
C HIS A 787 -16.32 5.25 -31.35
N LEU A 788 -16.33 6.55 -31.70
CA LEU A 788 -17.43 7.17 -32.44
C LEU A 788 -17.52 6.55 -33.83
N THR A 789 -18.70 5.94 -34.14
CA THR A 789 -18.97 5.29 -35.44
C THR A 789 -19.82 6.13 -36.36
N GLN A 790 -20.72 6.94 -35.76
CA GLN A 790 -21.64 7.77 -36.55
C GLN A 790 -21.98 9.04 -35.77
N SER A 791 -22.11 10.15 -36.48
CA SER A 791 -22.81 11.34 -36.02
C SER A 791 -23.88 11.75 -37.03
N SER A 792 -25.02 12.22 -36.53
CA SER A 792 -26.11 12.71 -37.37
C SER A 792 -26.74 13.94 -36.75
N CYS A 793 -27.12 14.93 -37.58
CA CYS A 793 -27.73 16.17 -37.12
C CYS A 793 -29.13 16.33 -37.72
N THR A 794 -30.12 16.72 -36.93
CA THR A 794 -31.46 17.07 -37.38
C THR A 794 -31.72 18.55 -37.06
N GLY A 795 -32.15 19.33 -38.01
CA GLY A 795 -32.57 20.71 -37.78
C GLY A 795 -33.90 20.79 -37.02
N ALA A 796 -34.14 21.89 -36.30
CA ALA A 796 -35.35 22.14 -35.52
C ALA A 796 -36.67 22.09 -36.35
N ASN A 797 -36.61 22.14 -37.68
CA ASN A 797 -37.73 22.11 -38.58
C ASN A 797 -38.03 20.72 -39.20
N GLY A 798 -37.41 19.64 -38.72
CA GLY A 798 -37.64 18.27 -39.21
C GLY A 798 -37.01 17.98 -40.55
N GLU A 799 -35.95 18.68 -40.93
CA GLU A 799 -35.11 18.32 -42.09
C GLU A 799 -34.52 16.96 -41.93
N GLU A 800 -34.42 16.16 -43.01
CA GLU A 800 -33.83 14.81 -42.94
C GLU A 800 -32.43 14.84 -42.36
N PRO A 801 -32.07 13.88 -41.49
CA PRO A 801 -30.77 13.86 -40.82
C PRO A 801 -29.63 13.76 -41.81
N GLN A 802 -28.71 14.72 -41.79
CA GLN A 802 -27.43 14.62 -42.50
C GLN A 802 -26.53 13.67 -41.74
N ASN A 803 -26.35 12.44 -42.26
CA ASN A 803 -25.48 11.43 -41.68
C ASN A 803 -24.02 11.70 -42.11
N LEU A 804 -23.18 12.04 -41.17
CA LEU A 804 -21.72 12.01 -41.31
C LEU A 804 -21.22 10.66 -40.74
N SER A 805 -20.98 9.72 -41.65
CA SER A 805 -20.29 8.47 -41.28
C SER A 805 -18.79 8.75 -41.17
N LEU A 806 -18.27 8.58 -39.97
CA LEU A 806 -16.81 8.56 -39.72
C LEU A 806 -16.30 7.14 -40.01
N ILE A 807 -15.63 6.97 -41.17
CA ILE A 807 -14.85 5.75 -41.43
C ILE A 807 -13.71 5.72 -40.40
N HIS A 808 -13.53 4.60 -39.69
CA HIS A 808 -12.40 4.36 -38.81
C HIS A 808 -11.06 4.64 -39.53
N ILE A 809 -10.46 5.77 -39.21
CA ILE A 809 -9.03 5.99 -39.43
C ILE A 809 -8.40 5.76 -38.06
N SER A 810 -7.99 4.51 -37.80
CA SER A 810 -7.08 4.22 -36.70
C SER A 810 -5.68 4.65 -37.12
N GLU A 811 -5.39 5.95 -37.00
CA GLU A 811 -3.99 6.36 -37.00
C GLU A 811 -3.44 6.10 -35.60
N PRO A 812 -2.27 5.47 -35.46
CA PRO A 812 -1.60 5.38 -34.19
C PRO A 812 -1.21 6.79 -33.77
N THR A 813 -1.84 7.28 -32.70
CA THR A 813 -1.45 8.52 -32.05
C THR A 813 0.01 8.42 -31.62
N ARG A 814 0.87 9.20 -32.28
CA ARG A 814 2.21 9.53 -31.79
C ARG A 814 2.05 10.38 -30.54
N HIS A 815 2.48 9.86 -29.41
CA HIS A 815 2.94 10.63 -28.26
C HIS A 815 4.21 10.02 -27.72
#